data_7c69d02f51fc85aa6d49fb2abe042c18
#
_entry.id   7c69d02f51fc85aa6d49fb2abe042c18
#
_cell.length_a   1.000
_cell.length_b   1.000
_cell.length_c   1.000
_cell.angle_alpha   90.00
_cell.angle_beta   90.00
_cell.angle_gamma   90.00
#
_symmetry.space_group_name_H-M   'P 1'
#
loop_
_entity.id
_entity.type
_entity.pdbx_description
1 polymer ?
#
loop_
_entity_poly.entity_id
_entity_poly.type
_entity_poly.pdbx_seq_one_letter_code
_entity_poly.pdbx_strand_id
1 'polypeptide(L)'
;MKKIFALLLVLSMVLSMAACGTPAPAETTAPAGTTAPAGTTAPADETTPDETTAPEETVPVAVWNGDQYADYYQTYQSEDQGTANYWDDKGSIAGDLHSYFAGSFWGTAMNEEKDGYDWICELAKEKPVAVNPDENGLATIYKFEVKVGEELVYNTCTTNADLAAFKGRQVALEDYLTPWKELYCQANGIARGPEGTTGGSGSIKGITEYYNATAAGFDQAAWDNVGIKAETVDGKAYLTFEFNNPTNAFYAMYYLASGLYCPIPADFLTAIGGLKNYATFANDGALSPVDTSLSTSYYMLESWQSGKEIVFKRNDLYAADSDRYVIPGIYMLVLPAINTDNEAGLKEFLAGHLDAVSIPSTKLEEYKNDPRATTTLDATTFKLNMNTCNQEEWDALFGPEGSISPNSVWELKPAMSNDNFLKGLNYSINRKEFAEVLGRTPSNNFFGSSYLSDPENGVSYNSTQAHADAVAGQLANTDGFGYSLTLAQQYFKAAADEMIQAGQYKAGDTITIEICWQAASDVDDMGIYLEKYMEDAFNSCGSELTLDVVHFPCAVWSDVYYEKMMKGQFDLGFGSISGNSLNPLNFFEVLKSDNSSGFTLNWGTDTSVVDPSLKYDGRSWSFNSLWQAADQGALVDAEGNLIKSYDANWAGSTTNDDGSVTVQFNVGELNVADATSKVSDIVIFGYTAADNSDYMEESLGEFTIENGVATVTVPADKYATYSAHANMAFDIYFDVTANGETTNPLITVYPAETAGEPIVMATSGEWVTYVAASYEERTVILGILEKYAVDNFLTGLTIYGNGGYVMYQDRVNPGTGDWTNYIPGYGFGVLSEGDLLG
;
A
#
# COMPACT_ATOMS: atom_id res chain seq x y z
N MET A 1 4.09 -13.54 -19.38
CA MET A 1 3.70 -12.16 -19.08
C MET A 1 3.77 -11.84 -17.58
N LYS A 2 3.23 -12.66 -16.68
CA LYS A 2 3.33 -12.45 -15.20
C LYS A 2 4.78 -12.29 -14.67
N LYS A 3 5.77 -12.92 -15.27
CA LYS A 3 7.19 -12.83 -14.86
C LYS A 3 7.87 -11.50 -15.17
N ILE A 4 7.42 -10.78 -16.18
CA ILE A 4 8.06 -9.54 -16.64
C ILE A 4 7.54 -8.35 -15.82
N PHE A 5 6.28 -8.35 -15.45
CA PHE A 5 5.72 -7.32 -14.57
C PHE A 5 6.30 -7.37 -13.15
N ALA A 6 6.48 -8.57 -12.59
CA ALA A 6 7.15 -8.73 -11.29
C ALA A 6 8.62 -8.28 -11.35
N LEU A 7 9.31 -8.49 -12.47
CA LEU A 7 10.71 -8.11 -12.62
C LEU A 7 10.89 -6.60 -12.85
N LEU A 8 9.99 -5.95 -13.57
CA LEU A 8 10.01 -4.49 -13.78
C LEU A 8 9.58 -3.73 -12.52
N LEU A 9 8.61 -4.26 -11.76
CA LEU A 9 8.24 -3.68 -10.47
C LEU A 9 9.36 -3.85 -9.44
N VAL A 10 10.01 -5.01 -9.40
CA VAL A 10 11.18 -5.25 -8.54
C VAL A 10 12.34 -4.35 -8.94
N LEU A 11 12.55 -4.08 -10.24
CA LEU A 11 13.65 -3.22 -10.68
C LEU A 11 13.37 -1.73 -10.36
N SER A 12 12.12 -1.28 -10.42
CA SER A 12 11.76 0.09 -10.02
C SER A 12 11.79 0.28 -8.50
N MET A 13 11.44 -0.75 -7.71
CA MET A 13 11.51 -0.70 -6.24
C MET A 13 12.96 -0.84 -5.73
N VAL A 14 13.81 -1.63 -6.37
CA VAL A 14 15.23 -1.73 -6.01
C VAL A 14 15.99 -0.43 -6.31
N LEU A 15 15.60 0.32 -7.33
CA LEU A 15 16.21 1.63 -7.61
C LEU A 15 15.75 2.73 -6.63
N SER A 16 14.58 2.59 -6.01
CA SER A 16 14.12 3.56 -4.99
C SER A 16 14.74 3.32 -3.61
N MET A 17 15.26 2.13 -3.32
CA MET A 17 15.92 1.82 -2.04
C MET A 17 17.45 2.03 -2.06
N ALA A 18 18.06 2.25 -3.23
CA ALA A 18 19.49 2.53 -3.33
C ALA A 18 19.91 3.96 -2.96
N ALA A 19 18.95 4.83 -2.59
CA ALA A 19 19.21 6.23 -2.25
C ALA A 19 19.46 6.49 -0.75
N CYS A 20 19.32 5.50 0.13
CA CYS A 20 19.70 5.60 1.54
C CYS A 20 21.02 4.88 1.80
N GLY A 21 22.11 5.38 1.21
CA GLY A 21 23.44 4.88 1.40
C GLY A 21 24.16 5.56 2.54
N THR A 22 24.32 4.88 3.65
CA THR A 22 25.41 5.13 4.58
C THR A 22 26.75 4.85 3.88
N PRO A 23 27.79 5.69 4.02
CA PRO A 23 29.06 5.44 3.35
C PRO A 23 29.74 4.21 3.96
N ALA A 24 30.04 3.25 3.11
CA ALA A 24 30.83 2.07 3.48
C ALA A 24 32.26 2.44 3.89
N PRO A 25 32.83 1.79 4.91
CA PRO A 25 34.26 1.96 5.25
C PRO A 25 35.13 1.34 4.16
N ALA A 26 36.24 2.02 3.87
CA ALA A 26 37.21 1.65 2.86
C ALA A 26 37.79 0.23 3.07
N GLU A 27 37.81 -0.54 1.99
CA GLU A 27 38.50 -1.84 1.93
C GLU A 27 39.99 -1.68 2.22
N THR A 28 40.48 -2.39 3.26
CA THR A 28 41.88 -2.67 3.42
C THR A 28 42.14 -4.11 2.99
N THR A 29 42.98 -4.26 1.98
CA THR A 29 43.47 -5.52 1.41
C THR A 29 44.20 -6.38 2.44
N ALA A 30 43.77 -7.63 2.56
CA ALA A 30 44.48 -8.66 3.31
C ALA A 30 45.61 -9.32 2.49
N PRO A 31 46.78 -9.65 3.07
CA PRO A 31 47.73 -10.57 2.46
C PRO A 31 47.46 -12.01 2.91
N ALA A 32 47.77 -12.90 2.00
CA ALA A 32 47.56 -14.34 2.06
C ALA A 32 48.48 -15.11 3.05
N GLY A 33 47.88 -16.12 3.67
CA GLY A 33 48.36 -17.48 3.88
C GLY A 33 49.45 -17.76 4.93
N THR A 34 49.14 -18.62 5.88
CA THR A 34 49.88 -19.88 6.04
C THR A 34 49.25 -20.82 7.09
N THR A 35 49.25 -22.07 6.71
CA THR A 35 48.99 -23.37 7.33
C THR A 35 49.08 -23.56 8.84
N ALA A 36 48.15 -24.42 9.33
CA ALA A 36 48.13 -25.05 10.65
C ALA A 36 49.27 -26.10 10.84
N PRO A 37 49.60 -26.46 12.06
CA PRO A 37 49.40 -27.86 12.48
C PRO A 37 48.83 -28.05 13.90
N ALA A 38 48.39 -29.29 14.07
CA ALA A 38 47.63 -29.87 15.16
C ALA A 38 48.41 -30.10 16.49
N GLY A 39 47.64 -30.15 17.56
CA GLY A 39 47.80 -31.18 18.61
C GLY A 39 48.23 -30.74 19.99
N THR A 40 47.40 -31.10 20.96
CA THR A 40 47.60 -31.75 22.26
C THR A 40 47.28 -30.97 23.55
N THR A 41 46.22 -31.52 24.20
CA THR A 41 46.02 -31.76 25.65
C THR A 41 46.14 -30.63 26.69
N ALA A 42 45.03 -30.56 27.46
CA ALA A 42 44.86 -29.82 28.72
C ALA A 42 45.78 -30.32 29.86
N PRO A 43 45.96 -29.54 30.94
CA PRO A 43 45.02 -29.56 32.04
C PRO A 43 44.76 -28.18 32.73
N ALA A 44 43.75 -28.21 33.61
CA ALA A 44 43.17 -27.13 34.38
C ALA A 44 44.12 -26.34 35.28
N ASP A 45 43.92 -25.07 35.45
CA ASP A 45 43.67 -24.47 36.78
C ASP A 45 43.17 -23.01 36.68
N GLU A 46 42.39 -22.64 37.69
CA GLU A 46 41.62 -21.44 37.89
C GLU A 46 42.46 -20.14 37.84
N THR A 47 41.90 -19.12 37.14
CA THR A 47 41.84 -17.73 37.61
C THR A 47 40.97 -16.94 36.63
N THR A 48 39.86 -16.43 37.11
CA THR A 48 38.97 -15.43 36.46
C THR A 48 39.78 -14.19 36.08
N PRO A 49 39.76 -13.77 34.82
CA PRO A 49 40.07 -12.39 34.48
C PRO A 49 38.74 -11.58 34.41
N ASP A 50 38.80 -10.39 34.97
CA ASP A 50 37.82 -9.30 34.85
C ASP A 50 37.18 -9.26 33.47
N GLU A 51 35.85 -9.30 33.46
CA GLU A 51 35.04 -8.87 32.32
C GLU A 51 35.31 -7.38 32.05
N THR A 52 36.12 -7.11 31.07
CA THR A 52 36.12 -5.82 30.38
C THR A 52 34.82 -5.77 29.60
N THR A 53 33.77 -5.21 30.21
CA THR A 53 32.57 -4.76 29.54
C THR A 53 32.98 -3.86 28.37
N ALA A 54 32.63 -4.28 27.17
CA ALA A 54 32.60 -3.38 26.01
C ALA A 54 31.82 -2.12 26.42
N PRO A 55 32.20 -0.92 25.97
CA PRO A 55 31.40 0.27 26.25
C PRO A 55 29.99 -0.01 25.69
N GLU A 56 28.98 -0.01 26.58
CA GLU A 56 27.61 0.16 26.16
C GLU A 56 27.59 1.38 25.23
N GLU A 57 27.19 1.21 23.98
CA GLU A 57 26.75 2.33 23.16
C GLU A 57 25.57 2.95 23.93
N THR A 58 25.84 4.03 24.60
CA THR A 58 24.79 4.82 25.24
C THR A 58 23.92 5.39 24.15
N VAL A 59 22.76 4.76 23.91
CA VAL A 59 21.66 5.38 23.16
C VAL A 59 21.48 6.76 23.77
N PRO A 60 21.51 7.84 22.98
CA PRO A 60 21.31 9.19 23.53
C PRO A 60 19.98 9.22 24.27
N VAL A 61 20.03 9.48 25.56
CA VAL A 61 18.81 9.70 26.35
C VAL A 61 18.14 10.93 25.77
N ALA A 62 16.91 10.78 25.28
CA ALA A 62 16.12 11.90 24.79
C ALA A 62 16.05 12.96 25.90
N VAL A 63 16.48 14.18 25.59
CA VAL A 63 16.45 15.28 26.55
C VAL A 63 15.09 15.96 26.41
N TRP A 64 14.27 15.82 27.44
CA TRP A 64 12.97 16.51 27.51
C TRP A 64 13.14 18.04 27.51
N ASN A 65 12.51 18.71 26.55
CA ASN A 65 12.47 20.16 26.45
C ASN A 65 11.02 20.69 26.46
N GLY A 66 10.05 19.81 26.70
CA GLY A 66 8.63 20.14 26.57
C GLY A 66 8.09 21.13 27.59
N ASP A 67 8.81 21.39 28.70
CA ASP A 67 8.35 22.37 29.73
C ASP A 67 8.10 23.76 29.12
N GLN A 68 8.82 24.15 28.08
CA GLN A 68 8.59 25.42 27.39
C GLN A 68 7.36 25.42 26.49
N TYR A 69 6.79 24.23 26.21
CA TYR A 69 5.61 23.98 25.41
C TYR A 69 4.51 23.33 26.28
N ALA A 70 4.42 23.68 27.54
CA ALA A 70 3.50 23.04 28.49
C ALA A 70 2.02 23.15 28.10
N ASP A 71 1.67 24.15 27.30
CA ASP A 71 0.33 24.37 26.73
C ASP A 71 0.12 23.70 25.37
N TYR A 72 1.16 23.05 24.80
CA TYR A 72 1.06 22.27 23.56
C TYR A 72 0.61 20.83 23.86
N TYR A 73 0.00 20.19 22.89
CA TYR A 73 -0.20 18.74 22.93
C TYR A 73 1.15 18.04 22.81
N GLN A 74 1.43 17.10 23.70
CA GLN A 74 2.73 16.46 23.83
C GLN A 74 2.64 14.99 23.42
N THR A 75 3.38 14.63 22.38
CA THR A 75 3.40 13.28 21.79
C THR A 75 4.84 12.87 21.45
N TYR A 76 5.02 11.75 20.79
CA TYR A 76 6.32 11.27 20.37
C TYR A 76 6.30 10.66 18.98
N GLN A 77 7.48 10.57 18.37
CA GLN A 77 7.75 9.76 17.19
C GLN A 77 8.84 8.74 17.53
N SER A 78 8.71 7.51 16.99
CA SER A 78 9.67 6.43 17.22
C SER A 78 11.00 6.63 16.52
N GLU A 79 11.06 7.47 15.50
CA GLU A 79 12.26 7.80 14.74
C GLU A 79 12.16 9.20 14.10
N ASP A 80 13.31 9.74 13.72
CA ASP A 80 13.41 10.99 12.97
C ASP A 80 13.84 10.70 11.53
N GLN A 81 12.92 10.77 10.60
CA GLN A 81 13.18 10.57 9.17
C GLN A 81 13.82 11.80 8.50
N GLY A 82 13.92 12.94 9.19
CA GLY A 82 14.49 14.17 8.68
C GLY A 82 13.65 14.86 7.60
N THR A 83 12.43 14.38 7.36
CA THR A 83 11.53 14.90 6.34
C THR A 83 10.06 14.79 6.74
N ALA A 84 9.27 15.79 6.34
CA ALA A 84 7.82 15.74 6.28
C ALA A 84 7.34 15.88 4.82
N ASN A 85 8.18 15.56 3.86
CA ASN A 85 7.86 15.60 2.44
C ASN A 85 7.12 14.35 2.00
N TYR A 86 5.79 14.33 2.14
CA TYR A 86 4.97 13.18 1.77
C TYR A 86 4.90 12.92 0.25
N TRP A 87 5.34 13.85 -0.60
CA TRP A 87 5.47 13.61 -2.03
C TRP A 87 6.64 12.68 -2.37
N ASP A 88 7.76 12.79 -1.64
CA ASP A 88 8.99 12.06 -1.95
C ASP A 88 9.30 10.96 -0.93
N ASP A 89 8.72 11.01 0.27
CA ASP A 89 8.77 9.95 1.29
C ASP A 89 7.39 9.31 1.44
N LYS A 90 7.32 8.00 1.17
CA LYS A 90 6.07 7.21 1.26
C LYS A 90 5.76 6.71 2.67
N GLY A 91 6.63 6.97 3.63
CA GLY A 91 6.48 6.55 5.02
C GLY A 91 5.28 7.21 5.72
N SER A 92 4.66 6.49 6.63
CA SER A 92 3.51 7.01 7.41
C SER A 92 3.90 8.23 8.24
N ILE A 93 5.09 8.24 8.84
CA ILE A 93 5.58 9.36 9.67
C ILE A 93 5.66 10.65 8.84
N ALA A 94 6.20 10.60 7.62
CA ALA A 94 6.24 11.77 6.75
C ALA A 94 4.84 12.27 6.40
N GLY A 95 3.90 11.33 6.17
CA GLY A 95 2.49 11.65 5.92
C GLY A 95 1.81 12.33 7.12
N ASP A 96 2.00 11.78 8.31
CA ASP A 96 1.47 12.33 9.56
C ASP A 96 1.99 13.75 9.81
N LEU A 97 3.31 13.95 9.72
CA LEU A 97 3.92 15.27 9.89
C LEU A 97 3.44 16.27 8.82
N HIS A 98 3.29 15.82 7.58
CA HIS A 98 2.80 16.64 6.46
C HIS A 98 1.38 17.15 6.71
N SER A 99 0.51 16.32 7.26
CA SER A 99 -0.90 16.63 7.47
C SER A 99 -1.14 17.82 8.41
N TYR A 100 -0.20 18.16 9.30
CA TYR A 100 -0.35 19.28 10.22
C TYR A 100 -0.31 20.66 9.53
N PHE A 101 0.45 20.79 8.45
CA PHE A 101 0.66 22.10 7.80
C PHE A 101 0.20 22.16 6.34
N ALA A 102 -0.01 21.03 5.69
CA ALA A 102 -0.53 20.95 4.34
C ALA A 102 -2.06 20.87 4.37
N GLY A 103 -2.72 21.91 3.90
CA GLY A 103 -4.18 21.91 3.80
C GLY A 103 -4.68 20.91 2.75
N SER A 104 -5.83 20.32 3.03
CA SER A 104 -6.58 19.50 2.11
C SER A 104 -7.79 20.27 1.56
N PHE A 105 -8.39 19.85 0.44
CA PHE A 105 -9.64 20.47 -0.01
C PHE A 105 -10.75 20.25 1.00
N TRP A 106 -10.83 19.06 1.56
CA TRP A 106 -11.77 18.68 2.61
C TRP A 106 -11.02 17.89 3.69
N GLY A 107 -11.41 18.10 4.90
CA GLY A 107 -11.00 17.32 6.05
C GLY A 107 -12.19 16.63 6.69
N THR A 108 -11.94 15.90 7.76
CA THR A 108 -12.97 15.32 8.60
C THR A 108 -12.86 15.90 9.99
N ALA A 109 -13.99 16.03 10.67
CA ALA A 109 -14.07 16.41 12.05
C ALA A 109 -15.09 15.54 12.78
N MET A 110 -14.94 15.38 14.08
CA MET A 110 -15.93 14.70 14.90
C MET A 110 -17.27 15.43 14.79
N ASN A 111 -18.35 14.68 14.63
CA ASN A 111 -19.70 15.25 14.59
C ASN A 111 -20.15 15.73 15.98
N GLU A 112 -21.27 16.48 16.05
CA GLU A 112 -21.79 17.03 17.30
C GLU A 112 -22.17 15.93 18.31
N GLU A 113 -22.66 14.79 17.84
CA GLU A 113 -23.06 13.64 18.64
C GLU A 113 -21.86 12.88 19.20
N LYS A 114 -20.64 13.12 18.67
CA LYS A 114 -19.39 12.44 19.04
C LYS A 114 -19.40 10.92 18.80
N ASP A 115 -20.14 10.48 17.81
CA ASP A 115 -20.29 9.08 17.42
C ASP A 115 -19.89 8.81 15.97
N GLY A 116 -19.34 9.81 15.27
CA GLY A 116 -18.92 9.75 13.89
C GLY A 116 -18.12 10.98 13.47
N TYR A 117 -18.07 11.24 12.19
CA TYR A 117 -17.37 12.40 11.64
C TYR A 117 -18.22 13.11 10.57
N ASP A 118 -17.95 14.40 10.41
CA ASP A 118 -18.45 15.22 9.32
C ASP A 118 -17.33 15.61 8.37
N TRP A 119 -17.63 15.66 7.09
CA TRP A 119 -16.75 16.26 6.11
C TRP A 119 -16.87 17.78 6.15
N ILE A 120 -15.74 18.43 6.36
CA ILE A 120 -15.62 19.89 6.44
C ILE A 120 -14.84 20.43 5.25
N CYS A 121 -15.22 21.62 4.79
CA CYS A 121 -14.48 22.34 3.75
C CYS A 121 -13.28 23.07 4.34
N GLU A 122 -12.07 22.71 3.91
CA GLU A 122 -10.83 23.37 4.33
C GLU A 122 -10.35 24.38 3.25
N LEU A 123 -9.72 23.89 2.17
CA LEU A 123 -9.31 24.72 1.04
C LEU A 123 -10.41 24.90 0.01
N ALA A 124 -11.32 23.92 -0.13
CA ALA A 124 -12.55 24.07 -0.88
C ALA A 124 -13.58 24.89 -0.10
N LYS A 125 -14.54 25.48 -0.78
CA LYS A 125 -15.66 26.24 -0.19
C LYS A 125 -16.96 25.46 -0.21
N GLU A 126 -17.02 24.39 -0.96
CA GLU A 126 -18.17 23.51 -1.15
C GLU A 126 -17.73 22.09 -1.46
N LYS A 127 -18.63 21.12 -1.33
CA LYS A 127 -18.39 19.74 -1.79
C LYS A 127 -18.33 19.73 -3.33
N PRO A 128 -17.63 18.74 -3.95
CA PRO A 128 -17.49 18.71 -5.39
C PRO A 128 -18.85 18.46 -6.07
N VAL A 129 -19.13 19.22 -7.13
CA VAL A 129 -20.36 19.14 -7.89
C VAL A 129 -20.11 18.40 -9.20
N ALA A 130 -20.89 17.33 -9.43
CA ALA A 130 -20.82 16.54 -10.65
C ALA A 130 -21.26 17.38 -11.87
N VAL A 131 -20.49 17.31 -12.96
CA VAL A 131 -20.83 17.96 -14.24
C VAL A 131 -21.39 16.90 -15.17
N ASN A 132 -22.65 17.09 -15.60
CA ASN A 132 -23.38 16.16 -16.46
C ASN A 132 -23.42 14.71 -15.92
N PRO A 133 -23.88 14.49 -14.67
CA PRO A 133 -23.99 13.15 -14.13
C PRO A 133 -24.97 12.31 -14.94
N ASP A 134 -24.75 11.00 -14.95
CA ASP A 134 -25.67 10.01 -15.49
C ASP A 134 -26.95 9.86 -14.63
N GLU A 135 -27.81 8.93 -14.99
CA GLU A 135 -29.06 8.67 -14.26
C GLU A 135 -28.85 8.13 -12.83
N ASN A 136 -27.65 7.58 -12.52
CA ASN A 136 -27.25 7.07 -11.22
C ASN A 136 -26.47 8.12 -10.39
N GLY A 137 -26.26 9.31 -10.94
CA GLY A 137 -25.50 10.38 -10.30
C GLY A 137 -23.99 10.26 -10.44
N LEU A 138 -23.51 9.33 -11.29
CA LEU A 138 -22.10 9.16 -11.58
C LEU A 138 -21.64 10.18 -12.61
N ALA A 139 -20.43 10.71 -12.44
CA ALA A 139 -19.80 11.62 -13.41
C ALA A 139 -18.28 11.38 -13.44
N THR A 140 -17.68 11.70 -14.58
CA THR A 140 -16.22 11.77 -14.70
C THR A 140 -15.69 13.15 -14.31
N ILE A 141 -16.50 14.19 -14.39
CA ILE A 141 -16.09 15.57 -14.17
C ILE A 141 -16.71 16.14 -12.90
N TYR A 142 -15.87 16.68 -12.03
CA TYR A 142 -16.26 17.34 -10.81
C TYR A 142 -15.64 18.74 -10.71
N LYS A 143 -16.45 19.69 -10.23
CA LYS A 143 -16.07 21.10 -10.11
C LYS A 143 -16.44 21.63 -8.73
N PHE A 144 -15.59 22.47 -8.15
CA PHE A 144 -15.83 23.13 -6.86
C PHE A 144 -15.08 24.46 -6.74
N GLU A 145 -15.61 25.37 -5.92
CA GLU A 145 -15.00 26.64 -5.60
C GLU A 145 -13.90 26.45 -4.54
N VAL A 146 -12.75 27.13 -4.69
CA VAL A 146 -11.62 27.08 -3.75
C VAL A 146 -11.34 28.46 -3.14
N LYS A 147 -10.71 28.47 -1.97
CA LYS A 147 -10.27 29.68 -1.27
C LYS A 147 -9.00 30.24 -1.94
N VAL A 148 -9.00 31.51 -2.28
CA VAL A 148 -7.86 32.24 -2.87
C VAL A 148 -7.82 33.69 -2.35
N GLY A 149 -6.74 34.38 -2.58
CA GLY A 149 -6.60 35.81 -2.24
C GLY A 149 -6.63 36.05 -0.73
N GLU A 150 -7.49 36.96 -0.29
CA GLU A 150 -7.61 37.32 1.15
C GLU A 150 -8.18 36.19 2.01
N GLU A 151 -8.88 35.21 1.41
CA GLU A 151 -9.48 34.08 2.13
C GLU A 151 -8.47 33.02 2.54
N LEU A 152 -7.30 32.98 1.89
CA LEU A 152 -6.24 32.01 2.17
C LEU A 152 -4.87 32.62 1.91
N VAL A 153 -4.03 32.59 2.92
CA VAL A 153 -2.65 33.11 2.85
C VAL A 153 -1.65 32.08 3.36
N TYR A 154 -0.44 32.12 2.82
CA TYR A 154 0.65 31.27 3.31
C TYR A 154 1.19 31.78 4.65
N ASN A 155 1.61 30.85 5.50
CA ASN A 155 2.32 31.16 6.72
C ASN A 155 3.55 30.25 6.88
N THR A 156 4.54 30.73 7.61
CA THR A 156 5.77 29.99 7.93
C THR A 156 6.43 30.58 9.17
N CYS A 157 7.18 29.75 9.90
CA CYS A 157 8.01 30.15 11.03
C CYS A 157 9.47 30.40 10.62
N THR A 158 9.84 30.29 9.33
CA THR A 158 11.21 30.51 8.89
C THR A 158 11.72 31.91 9.24
N THR A 159 12.97 31.97 9.62
CA THR A 159 13.72 33.22 9.83
C THR A 159 14.64 33.56 8.64
N ASN A 160 14.71 32.69 7.62
CA ASN A 160 15.41 32.97 6.38
C ASN A 160 14.72 34.14 5.65
N ALA A 161 15.46 35.21 5.41
CA ALA A 161 14.89 36.48 4.93
C ALA A 161 14.18 36.33 3.56
N ASP A 162 14.72 35.50 2.66
CA ASP A 162 14.19 35.30 1.32
C ASP A 162 12.91 34.45 1.35
N LEU A 163 12.85 33.45 2.22
CA LEU A 163 11.72 32.54 2.36
C LEU A 163 10.62 33.12 3.28
N ALA A 164 10.99 33.94 4.26
CA ALA A 164 10.04 34.65 5.12
C ALA A 164 9.16 35.67 4.33
N ALA A 165 9.58 36.05 3.13
CA ALA A 165 8.80 36.91 2.24
C ALA A 165 7.46 36.27 1.77
N PHE A 166 7.34 34.95 1.88
CA PHE A 166 6.09 34.22 1.57
C PHE A 166 5.05 34.29 2.67
N LYS A 167 5.44 34.69 3.88
CA LYS A 167 4.49 34.85 5.00
C LYS A 167 3.47 35.95 4.71
N GLY A 168 2.19 35.61 4.81
CA GLY A 168 1.07 36.51 4.53
C GLY A 168 0.82 36.77 3.04
N ARG A 169 1.56 36.11 2.14
CA ARG A 169 1.27 36.12 0.70
C ARG A 169 -0.05 35.41 0.43
N GLN A 170 -0.90 36.03 -0.36
CA GLN A 170 -2.17 35.46 -0.78
C GLN A 170 -1.97 34.27 -1.73
N VAL A 171 -2.77 33.23 -1.54
CA VAL A 171 -2.79 32.08 -2.44
C VAL A 171 -3.41 32.49 -3.76
N ALA A 172 -2.73 32.21 -4.86
CA ALA A 172 -3.25 32.39 -6.21
C ALA A 172 -3.91 31.09 -6.71
N LEU A 173 -4.85 31.21 -7.65
CA LEU A 173 -5.53 30.03 -8.20
C LEU A 173 -4.54 29.05 -8.88
N GLU A 174 -3.53 29.59 -9.54
CA GLU A 174 -2.47 28.83 -10.20
C GLU A 174 -1.61 28.02 -9.22
N ASP A 175 -1.50 28.44 -7.96
CA ASP A 175 -0.73 27.74 -6.94
C ASP A 175 -1.30 26.34 -6.64
N TYR A 176 -2.60 26.12 -6.87
CA TYR A 176 -3.22 24.79 -6.77
C TYR A 176 -2.80 23.83 -7.88
N LEU A 177 -2.35 24.32 -9.03
CA LEU A 177 -1.87 23.48 -10.13
C LEU A 177 -0.40 23.08 -9.96
N THR A 178 0.34 23.81 -9.17
CA THR A 178 1.79 23.61 -9.01
C THR A 178 2.14 22.21 -8.47
N PRO A 179 1.55 21.72 -7.35
CA PRO A 179 1.89 20.39 -6.84
C PRO A 179 1.59 19.27 -7.84
N TRP A 180 0.51 19.35 -8.61
CA TRP A 180 0.18 18.37 -9.64
C TRP A 180 1.21 18.35 -10.77
N LYS A 181 1.61 19.53 -11.25
CA LYS A 181 2.63 19.67 -12.29
C LYS A 181 3.98 19.12 -11.86
N GLU A 182 4.37 19.41 -10.64
CA GLU A 182 5.67 18.99 -10.10
C GLU A 182 5.69 17.51 -9.71
N LEU A 183 4.63 17.01 -9.08
CA LEU A 183 4.49 15.62 -8.65
C LEU A 183 4.54 14.66 -9.84
N TYR A 184 3.79 14.96 -10.89
CA TYR A 184 3.67 14.09 -12.05
C TYR A 184 4.62 14.46 -13.21
N CYS A 185 5.55 15.36 -13.00
CA CYS A 185 6.65 15.59 -13.94
C CYS A 185 7.74 14.54 -13.70
N GLN A 186 7.88 13.58 -14.61
CA GLN A 186 8.80 12.44 -14.45
C GLN A 186 10.24 12.88 -14.20
N ALA A 187 10.71 13.94 -14.87
CA ALA A 187 12.06 14.49 -14.69
C ALA A 187 12.36 14.95 -13.26
N ASN A 188 11.34 15.25 -12.47
CA ASN A 188 11.52 15.64 -11.06
C ASN A 188 11.85 14.43 -10.18
N GLY A 189 11.54 13.21 -10.64
CA GLY A 189 11.85 11.97 -9.95
C GLY A 189 11.22 11.89 -8.55
N ILE A 190 10.02 12.42 -8.37
CA ILE A 190 9.28 12.38 -7.11
C ILE A 190 8.77 10.96 -6.87
N ALA A 191 8.98 10.41 -5.67
CA ALA A 191 8.70 9.01 -5.39
C ALA A 191 7.24 8.59 -5.60
N ARG A 192 6.27 9.50 -5.38
CA ARG A 192 4.83 9.26 -5.63
C ARG A 192 4.38 9.57 -7.06
N GLY A 193 5.24 10.16 -7.89
CA GLY A 193 4.89 10.47 -9.28
C GLY A 193 4.30 9.28 -10.06
N PRO A 194 4.90 8.08 -10.01
CA PRO A 194 4.35 6.90 -10.70
C PRO A 194 2.96 6.46 -10.22
N GLU A 195 2.54 6.81 -9.00
CA GLU A 195 1.24 6.38 -8.47
C GLU A 195 0.07 6.90 -9.29
N GLY A 196 0.16 8.10 -9.85
CA GLY A 196 -0.86 8.68 -10.74
C GLY A 196 -1.00 7.98 -12.08
N THR A 197 -0.06 7.09 -12.45
CA THR A 197 -0.04 6.41 -13.75
C THR A 197 -0.65 5.00 -13.71
N THR A 198 -1.10 4.53 -12.56
CA THR A 198 -1.59 3.15 -12.37
C THR A 198 -2.98 2.90 -12.93
N GLY A 199 -3.73 3.95 -13.28
CA GLY A 199 -5.09 3.82 -13.84
C GLY A 199 -6.14 3.34 -12.85
N GLY A 200 -5.85 3.34 -11.54
CA GLY A 200 -6.78 2.91 -10.49
C GLY A 200 -7.94 3.88 -10.26
N SER A 201 -8.81 3.54 -9.31
CA SER A 201 -9.90 4.40 -8.85
C SER A 201 -9.37 5.77 -8.42
N GLY A 202 -10.04 6.84 -8.84
CA GLY A 202 -9.59 8.20 -8.57
C GLY A 202 -8.47 8.71 -9.49
N SER A 203 -8.02 7.93 -10.47
CA SER A 203 -7.03 8.39 -11.45
C SER A 203 -7.58 9.53 -12.30
N ILE A 204 -6.73 10.53 -12.56
CA ILE A 204 -7.06 11.73 -13.32
C ILE A 204 -6.67 11.58 -14.79
N LYS A 205 -7.57 11.94 -15.69
CA LYS A 205 -7.37 11.91 -17.13
C LYS A 205 -6.10 12.65 -17.56
N GLY A 206 -5.31 12.01 -18.41
CA GLY A 206 -4.11 12.61 -19.01
C GLY A 206 -2.89 12.67 -18.09
N ILE A 207 -2.96 12.20 -16.83
CA ILE A 207 -1.80 12.21 -15.92
C ILE A 207 -0.74 11.20 -16.39
N THR A 208 -1.13 10.02 -16.86
CA THR A 208 -0.21 9.01 -17.37
C THR A 208 0.57 9.54 -18.59
N GLU A 209 -0.13 10.13 -19.53
CA GLU A 209 0.47 10.73 -20.74
C GLU A 209 1.38 11.89 -20.38
N TYR A 210 0.96 12.75 -19.44
CA TYR A 210 1.77 13.84 -18.95
C TYR A 210 3.05 13.32 -18.28
N TYR A 211 2.94 12.32 -17.40
CA TYR A 211 4.10 11.71 -16.75
C TYR A 211 5.10 11.20 -17.80
N ASN A 212 4.64 10.41 -18.76
CA ASN A 212 5.49 9.85 -19.81
C ASN A 212 6.12 10.92 -20.71
N ALA A 213 5.39 11.99 -21.02
CA ALA A 213 5.90 13.09 -21.86
C ALA A 213 6.95 13.97 -21.16
N THR A 214 7.01 13.93 -19.84
CA THR A 214 7.87 14.83 -19.04
C THR A 214 9.19 14.22 -18.59
N ALA A 215 9.65 13.11 -19.18
CA ALA A 215 10.94 12.50 -18.88
C ALA A 215 12.14 13.45 -19.06
N ALA A 216 12.06 14.40 -20.00
CA ALA A 216 13.07 15.43 -20.22
C ALA A 216 12.78 16.78 -19.52
N GLY A 217 11.70 16.87 -18.75
CA GLY A 217 11.25 18.09 -18.07
C GLY A 217 9.81 18.46 -18.41
N PHE A 218 9.30 19.52 -17.79
CA PHE A 218 7.92 19.98 -17.95
C PHE A 218 7.54 20.19 -19.42
N ASP A 219 6.39 19.65 -19.83
CA ASP A 219 5.79 19.82 -21.16
C ASP A 219 4.40 20.47 -21.02
N GLN A 220 4.28 21.70 -21.52
CA GLN A 220 3.02 22.45 -21.47
C GLN A 220 1.94 21.82 -22.36
N ALA A 221 2.29 21.28 -23.52
CA ALA A 221 1.31 20.69 -24.45
C ALA A 221 0.72 19.40 -23.86
N ALA A 222 1.53 18.59 -23.18
CA ALA A 222 1.05 17.43 -22.45
C ALA A 222 0.18 17.86 -21.26
N TRP A 223 0.58 18.89 -20.50
CA TRP A 223 -0.21 19.41 -19.39
C TRP A 223 -1.58 19.94 -19.82
N ASP A 224 -1.67 20.57 -20.99
CA ASP A 224 -2.94 21.12 -21.49
C ASP A 224 -4.02 20.04 -21.70
N ASN A 225 -3.61 18.77 -21.84
CA ASN A 225 -4.49 17.60 -21.98
C ASN A 225 -4.87 16.94 -20.64
N VAL A 226 -4.22 17.35 -19.55
CA VAL A 226 -4.57 16.82 -18.21
C VAL A 226 -5.95 17.31 -17.79
N GLY A 227 -6.75 16.42 -17.20
CA GLY A 227 -8.09 16.68 -16.73
C GLY A 227 -8.21 17.59 -15.51
N ILE A 228 -7.21 18.43 -15.24
CA ILE A 228 -7.21 19.40 -14.14
C ILE A 228 -7.23 20.81 -14.72
N LYS A 229 -8.28 21.57 -14.41
CA LYS A 229 -8.45 22.94 -14.90
C LYS A 229 -8.69 23.89 -13.75
N ALA A 230 -8.15 25.08 -13.85
CA ALA A 230 -8.35 26.19 -12.93
C ALA A 230 -8.94 27.38 -13.71
N GLU A 231 -10.05 27.93 -13.23
CA GLU A 231 -10.71 29.04 -13.90
C GLU A 231 -11.37 30.00 -12.91
N THR A 232 -11.45 31.27 -13.32
CA THR A 232 -12.22 32.27 -12.56
C THR A 232 -13.51 32.57 -13.32
N VAL A 233 -14.65 32.32 -12.68
CA VAL A 233 -15.97 32.58 -13.24
C VAL A 233 -16.72 33.52 -12.29
N ASP A 234 -17.17 34.67 -12.79
CA ASP A 234 -17.89 35.68 -12.01
C ASP A 234 -17.17 36.11 -10.71
N GLY A 235 -15.84 36.14 -10.75
CA GLY A 235 -14.99 36.51 -9.62
C GLY A 235 -14.74 35.40 -8.59
N LYS A 236 -15.21 34.19 -8.83
CA LYS A 236 -15.00 33.01 -8.02
C LYS A 236 -13.96 32.09 -8.65
N ALA A 237 -13.10 31.51 -7.82
CA ALA A 237 -12.04 30.61 -8.24
C ALA A 237 -12.52 29.15 -8.20
N TYR A 238 -12.45 28.46 -9.33
CA TYR A 238 -12.89 27.07 -9.46
C TYR A 238 -11.76 26.16 -9.90
N LEU A 239 -11.76 24.95 -9.33
CA LEU A 239 -11.02 23.81 -9.86
C LEU A 239 -12.01 22.82 -10.48
N THR A 240 -11.62 22.21 -11.59
CA THR A 240 -12.35 21.14 -12.26
C THR A 240 -11.40 19.96 -12.41
N PHE A 241 -11.86 18.77 -12.04
CA PHE A 241 -11.14 17.51 -12.18
C PHE A 241 -11.93 16.57 -13.07
N GLU A 242 -11.25 15.94 -14.02
CA GLU A 242 -11.79 14.90 -14.89
C GLU A 242 -11.10 13.58 -14.56
N PHE A 243 -11.87 12.63 -14.01
CA PHE A 243 -11.42 11.28 -13.68
C PHE A 243 -11.46 10.40 -14.92
N ASN A 244 -10.62 9.36 -14.98
CA ASN A 244 -10.68 8.35 -16.04
C ASN A 244 -11.97 7.53 -15.99
N ASN A 245 -12.48 7.26 -14.78
CA ASN A 245 -13.67 6.45 -14.56
C ASN A 245 -14.82 7.27 -13.93
N PRO A 246 -16.08 7.00 -14.27
CA PRO A 246 -17.20 7.59 -13.57
C PRO A 246 -17.17 7.24 -12.07
N THR A 247 -17.45 8.21 -11.23
CA THR A 247 -17.50 8.03 -9.78
C THR A 247 -18.64 8.86 -9.19
N ASN A 248 -19.01 8.64 -7.93
CA ASN A 248 -19.95 9.49 -7.24
C ASN A 248 -19.27 10.68 -6.56
N ALA A 249 -20.06 11.64 -6.06
CA ALA A 249 -19.53 12.86 -5.45
C ALA A 249 -18.75 12.58 -4.17
N PHE A 250 -19.13 11.57 -3.39
CA PHE A 250 -18.40 11.17 -2.18
C PHE A 250 -16.99 10.69 -2.53
N TYR A 251 -16.87 9.74 -3.46
CA TYR A 251 -15.54 9.23 -3.82
C TYR A 251 -14.70 10.25 -4.59
N ALA A 252 -15.31 11.13 -5.40
CA ALA A 252 -14.59 12.26 -5.99
C ALA A 252 -13.99 13.17 -4.90
N MET A 253 -14.76 13.48 -3.86
CA MET A 253 -14.29 14.22 -2.70
C MET A 253 -13.17 13.46 -1.96
N TYR A 254 -13.39 12.18 -1.67
CA TYR A 254 -12.44 11.31 -0.99
C TYR A 254 -11.08 11.24 -1.69
N TYR A 255 -11.05 10.99 -3.00
CA TYR A 255 -9.80 10.90 -3.77
C TYR A 255 -9.01 12.21 -3.84
N LEU A 256 -9.72 13.34 -3.75
CA LEU A 256 -9.10 14.66 -3.77
C LEU A 256 -8.80 15.21 -2.37
N ALA A 257 -9.30 14.58 -1.30
CA ALA A 257 -9.08 14.99 0.08
C ALA A 257 -7.68 14.55 0.56
N SER A 258 -6.63 15.19 0.04
CA SER A 258 -5.24 14.89 0.37
C SER A 258 -4.40 16.16 0.48
N GLY A 259 -3.55 16.23 1.51
CA GLY A 259 -2.55 17.27 1.65
C GLY A 259 -1.53 17.32 0.51
N LEU A 260 -1.43 16.27 -0.31
CA LEU A 260 -0.61 16.26 -1.51
C LEU A 260 -1.05 17.32 -2.55
N TYR A 261 -2.27 17.82 -2.46
CA TYR A 261 -2.84 18.78 -3.40
C TYR A 261 -2.99 20.18 -2.82
N CYS A 262 -2.31 20.47 -1.69
CA CYS A 262 -2.26 21.81 -1.11
C CYS A 262 -1.61 22.81 -2.09
N PRO A 263 -2.07 24.06 -2.14
CA PRO A 263 -1.49 25.05 -3.05
C PRO A 263 -0.05 25.37 -2.63
N ILE A 264 0.85 25.48 -3.62
CA ILE A 264 2.25 25.89 -3.43
C ILE A 264 2.64 26.87 -4.51
N PRO A 265 3.27 28.03 -4.17
CA PRO A 265 3.76 28.94 -5.17
C PRO A 265 4.97 28.36 -5.94
N ALA A 266 4.96 28.41 -7.26
CA ALA A 266 6.06 27.89 -8.07
C ALA A 266 7.41 28.58 -7.80
N ASP A 267 7.40 29.87 -7.47
CA ASP A 267 8.61 30.61 -7.09
C ASP A 267 9.14 30.21 -5.71
N PHE A 268 8.29 29.73 -4.79
CA PHE A 268 8.75 29.11 -3.54
C PHE A 268 9.49 27.80 -3.82
N LEU A 269 8.92 26.92 -4.63
CA LEU A 269 9.61 25.68 -5.02
C LEU A 269 10.95 25.98 -5.70
N THR A 270 10.99 26.97 -6.56
CA THR A 270 12.25 27.41 -7.18
C THR A 270 13.27 27.88 -6.13
N ALA A 271 12.82 28.63 -5.11
CA ALA A 271 13.69 29.16 -4.06
C ALA A 271 14.27 28.06 -3.16
N ILE A 272 13.53 26.98 -2.91
CA ILE A 272 14.00 25.84 -2.10
C ILE A 272 14.70 24.74 -2.94
N GLY A 273 14.68 24.85 -4.29
CA GLY A 273 15.33 23.89 -5.18
C GLY A 273 14.46 22.72 -5.63
N GLY A 274 13.12 22.87 -5.63
CA GLY A 274 12.14 21.91 -6.15
C GLY A 274 11.35 21.17 -5.08
N LEU A 275 10.35 20.42 -5.53
CA LEU A 275 9.41 19.70 -4.64
C LEU A 275 10.11 18.66 -3.75
N LYS A 276 11.19 18.04 -4.19
CA LYS A 276 12.00 17.12 -3.36
C LYS A 276 12.54 17.75 -2.08
N ASN A 277 12.77 19.04 -2.09
CA ASN A 277 13.31 19.76 -0.95
C ASN A 277 12.22 20.35 -0.03
N TYR A 278 10.93 20.10 -0.33
CA TYR A 278 9.84 20.61 0.49
C TYR A 278 9.83 19.93 1.87
N ALA A 279 9.67 20.71 2.92
CA ALA A 279 9.61 20.25 4.31
C ALA A 279 10.70 19.22 4.70
N THR A 280 11.92 19.40 4.20
CA THR A 280 13.07 18.54 4.47
C THR A 280 14.34 19.39 4.65
N PHE A 281 15.42 18.75 5.16
CA PHE A 281 16.73 19.39 5.22
C PHE A 281 17.32 19.46 3.82
N ALA A 282 17.38 20.67 3.26
CA ALA A 282 17.81 20.91 1.88
C ALA A 282 19.18 21.61 1.82
N ASN A 283 19.81 21.54 0.66
CA ASN A 283 21.11 22.20 0.36
C ASN A 283 22.19 21.81 1.40
N ASP A 284 22.41 20.51 1.58
CA ASP A 284 23.38 19.94 2.54
C ASP A 284 23.13 20.42 3.98
N GLY A 285 21.85 20.62 4.35
CA GLY A 285 21.44 21.09 5.67
C GLY A 285 21.54 22.60 5.88
N ALA A 286 21.75 23.37 4.82
CA ALA A 286 21.72 24.84 4.90
C ALA A 286 20.30 25.38 5.08
N LEU A 287 19.27 24.64 4.65
CA LEU A 287 17.86 24.91 4.88
C LEU A 287 17.26 23.80 5.72
N SER A 288 16.50 24.16 6.74
CA SER A 288 15.76 23.24 7.60
C SER A 288 14.37 22.95 7.02
N PRO A 289 13.66 21.91 7.52
CA PRO A 289 12.26 21.70 7.16
C PRO A 289 11.36 22.91 7.46
N VAL A 290 11.69 23.72 8.48
CA VAL A 290 11.00 24.97 8.78
C VAL A 290 11.17 26.00 7.63
N ASP A 291 12.37 26.08 7.06
CA ASP A 291 12.65 26.99 5.96
C ASP A 291 11.99 26.56 4.65
N THR A 292 11.83 25.25 4.45
CA THR A 292 11.35 24.64 3.20
C THR A 292 9.87 24.28 3.22
N SER A 293 9.12 24.68 4.25
CA SER A 293 7.67 24.44 4.36
C SER A 293 6.87 25.73 4.38
N LEU A 294 5.68 25.67 3.77
CA LEU A 294 4.63 26.68 3.88
C LEU A 294 3.36 26.03 4.41
N SER A 295 2.66 26.71 5.30
CA SER A 295 1.38 26.26 5.79
C SER A 295 0.23 26.97 5.10
N THR A 296 -0.75 26.18 4.69
CA THR A 296 -2.09 26.60 4.28
C THR A 296 -3.16 25.89 5.14
N SER A 297 -2.77 25.38 6.29
CA SER A 297 -3.61 24.63 7.23
C SER A 297 -3.52 25.20 8.65
N TYR A 298 -4.03 24.47 9.63
CA TYR A 298 -4.20 24.89 11.03
C TYR A 298 -2.91 25.05 11.80
N TYR A 299 -1.86 24.31 11.44
CA TYR A 299 -0.55 24.38 12.07
C TYR A 299 0.52 24.74 11.05
N MET A 300 1.69 25.11 11.55
CA MET A 300 2.90 25.32 10.79
C MET A 300 4.08 24.76 11.55
N LEU A 301 5.08 24.30 10.86
CA LEU A 301 6.30 23.79 11.46
C LEU A 301 7.06 24.92 12.13
N GLU A 302 7.23 24.87 13.47
CA GLU A 302 7.88 25.91 14.27
C GLU A 302 9.37 25.63 14.44
N SER A 303 9.73 24.40 14.78
CA SER A 303 11.12 23.97 14.91
C SER A 303 11.28 22.48 14.63
N TRP A 304 12.48 22.10 14.21
CA TRP A 304 12.90 20.74 14.06
C TRP A 304 14.35 20.58 14.49
N GLN A 305 14.57 19.89 15.59
CA GLN A 305 15.90 19.50 16.06
C GLN A 305 16.11 18.02 15.81
N SER A 306 16.89 17.72 14.78
CA SER A 306 17.10 16.33 14.34
C SER A 306 17.50 15.41 15.48
N GLY A 307 16.82 14.27 15.55
CA GLY A 307 17.00 13.25 16.58
C GLY A 307 16.52 13.63 17.99
N LYS A 308 15.80 14.76 18.15
CA LYS A 308 15.33 15.21 19.46
C LYS A 308 13.86 15.56 19.52
N GLU A 309 13.42 16.51 18.69
CA GLU A 309 12.08 17.07 18.77
C GLU A 309 11.63 17.70 17.47
N ILE A 310 10.32 17.67 17.24
CA ILE A 310 9.62 18.35 16.15
C ILE A 310 8.48 19.15 16.79
N VAL A 311 8.37 20.43 16.44
CA VAL A 311 7.37 21.31 17.06
C VAL A 311 6.54 22.00 15.99
N PHE A 312 5.22 21.91 16.14
CA PHE A 312 4.25 22.63 15.32
C PHE A 312 3.56 23.70 16.18
N LYS A 313 3.30 24.83 15.56
CA LYS A 313 2.57 25.95 16.17
C LYS A 313 1.29 26.21 15.39
N ARG A 314 0.23 26.59 16.10
CA ARG A 314 -1.02 27.01 15.47
C ARG A 314 -0.79 28.14 14.46
N ASN A 315 -1.42 28.05 13.31
CA ASN A 315 -1.36 29.04 12.25
C ASN A 315 -2.43 30.12 12.47
N ASP A 316 -2.06 31.22 13.11
CA ASP A 316 -2.95 32.34 13.39
C ASP A 316 -3.45 33.11 12.15
N LEU A 317 -2.86 32.86 10.98
CA LEU A 317 -3.31 33.42 9.71
C LEU A 317 -4.34 32.55 9.00
N TYR A 318 -4.53 31.32 9.42
CA TYR A 318 -5.58 30.45 8.88
C TYR A 318 -6.90 30.78 9.56
N ALA A 319 -7.78 31.45 8.84
CA ALA A 319 -9.00 32.04 9.37
C ALA A 319 -10.21 31.10 9.45
N ALA A 320 -10.07 29.87 8.97
CA ALA A 320 -11.17 28.91 9.01
C ALA A 320 -11.28 28.26 10.39
N ASP A 321 -12.47 28.32 10.97
CA ASP A 321 -12.90 27.57 12.15
C ASP A 321 -11.93 27.60 13.35
N SER A 322 -11.63 28.80 13.84
CA SER A 322 -10.75 29.00 15.01
C SER A 322 -11.25 28.28 16.28
N ASP A 323 -12.53 27.93 16.32
CA ASP A 323 -13.13 27.23 17.47
C ASP A 323 -12.82 25.73 17.48
N ARG A 324 -12.33 25.21 16.36
CA ARG A 324 -12.03 23.78 16.17
C ARG A 324 -10.59 23.40 16.51
N TYR A 325 -9.64 24.32 16.28
CA TYR A 325 -8.21 24.09 16.47
C TYR A 325 -7.68 25.03 17.55
N VAL A 326 -8.07 24.73 18.79
CA VAL A 326 -7.75 25.57 19.96
C VAL A 326 -6.39 25.26 20.56
N ILE A 327 -5.82 24.09 20.30
CA ILE A 327 -4.50 23.68 20.80
C ILE A 327 -3.44 24.62 20.23
N PRO A 328 -2.62 25.29 21.08
CA PRO A 328 -1.63 26.27 20.64
C PRO A 328 -0.52 25.69 19.75
N GLY A 329 -0.25 24.39 19.89
CA GLY A 329 0.75 23.69 19.11
C GLY A 329 0.89 22.24 19.53
N ILE A 330 1.82 21.56 18.86
CA ILE A 330 2.11 20.13 19.06
C ILE A 330 3.61 20.00 19.29
N TYR A 331 3.98 19.40 20.39
CA TYR A 331 5.36 19.04 20.71
C TYR A 331 5.55 17.54 20.54
N MET A 332 6.48 17.13 19.69
CA MET A 332 6.80 15.73 19.45
C MET A 332 8.22 15.44 19.92
N LEU A 333 8.34 14.54 20.90
CA LEU A 333 9.62 13.98 21.33
C LEU A 333 10.05 12.91 20.33
N VAL A 334 11.28 12.95 19.83
CA VAL A 334 11.87 11.81 19.09
C VAL A 334 12.37 10.79 20.10
N LEU A 335 11.74 9.61 20.16
CA LEU A 335 11.94 8.60 21.18
C LEU A 335 12.35 7.22 20.56
N PRO A 336 13.56 7.08 20.02
CA PRO A 336 14.00 5.83 19.40
C PRO A 336 14.08 4.64 20.37
N ALA A 337 14.19 4.93 21.67
CA ALA A 337 14.25 3.90 22.71
C ALA A 337 13.02 2.97 22.69
N ILE A 338 11.88 3.42 22.18
CA ILE A 338 10.65 2.61 22.09
C ILE A 338 10.83 1.38 21.18
N ASN A 339 11.75 1.42 20.24
CA ASN A 339 12.03 0.30 19.34
C ASN A 339 12.77 -0.86 20.04
N THR A 340 13.37 -0.60 21.21
CA THR A 340 14.12 -1.61 22.01
C THR A 340 13.55 -1.79 23.42
N ASP A 341 12.76 -0.84 23.92
CA ASP A 341 12.08 -0.85 25.21
C ASP A 341 10.64 -0.38 25.01
N ASN A 342 9.72 -1.34 24.87
CA ASN A 342 8.29 -1.03 24.65
C ASN A 342 7.62 -0.26 25.81
N GLU A 343 8.28 -0.19 26.98
CA GLU A 343 7.83 0.61 28.12
C GLU A 343 8.35 2.07 28.09
N ALA A 344 9.23 2.42 27.13
CA ALA A 344 9.83 3.76 27.09
C ALA A 344 8.77 4.87 27.01
N GLY A 345 7.78 4.73 26.11
CA GLY A 345 6.68 5.69 26.00
C GLY A 345 5.86 5.79 27.28
N LEU A 346 5.54 4.68 27.94
CA LEU A 346 4.81 4.67 29.20
C LEU A 346 5.60 5.36 30.32
N LYS A 347 6.91 5.19 30.37
CA LYS A 347 7.77 5.87 31.34
C LYS A 347 7.73 7.39 31.16
N GLU A 348 7.79 7.87 29.90
CA GLU A 348 7.67 9.30 29.59
C GLU A 348 6.26 9.84 29.92
N PHE A 349 5.20 9.07 29.63
CA PHE A 349 3.84 9.43 30.00
C PHE A 349 3.66 9.55 31.53
N LEU A 350 4.15 8.57 32.29
CA LEU A 350 4.08 8.60 33.77
C LEU A 350 4.94 9.72 34.38
N ALA A 351 5.97 10.17 33.66
CA ALA A 351 6.74 11.37 34.07
C ALA A 351 6.02 12.68 33.74
N GLY A 352 4.88 12.64 33.02
CA GLY A 352 4.13 13.81 32.61
C GLY A 352 4.68 14.49 31.35
N HIS A 353 5.48 13.79 30.59
CA HIS A 353 6.12 14.30 29.35
C HIS A 353 5.31 14.02 28.09
N LEU A 354 4.33 13.14 28.15
CA LEU A 354 3.45 12.81 27.03
C LEU A 354 1.99 12.93 27.47
N ASP A 355 1.15 13.38 26.55
CA ASP A 355 -0.30 13.48 26.75
C ASP A 355 -1.05 12.21 26.43
N ALA A 356 -0.46 11.37 25.57
CA ALA A 356 -1.03 10.06 25.24
C ALA A 356 0.07 9.01 25.10
N VAL A 357 -0.27 7.75 25.40
CA VAL A 357 0.61 6.59 25.21
C VAL A 357 -0.19 5.32 25.05
N SER A 358 0.21 4.46 24.12
CA SER A 358 -0.29 3.09 24.07
C SER A 358 0.24 2.30 25.27
N ILE A 359 -0.63 1.52 25.93
CA ILE A 359 -0.25 0.66 27.04
C ILE A 359 0.50 -0.55 26.47
N PRO A 360 1.78 -0.75 26.81
CA PRO A 360 2.50 -1.94 26.33
C PRO A 360 1.91 -3.21 26.96
N SER A 361 1.98 -4.34 26.23
CA SER A 361 1.44 -5.63 26.67
C SER A 361 1.96 -6.07 28.04
N THR A 362 3.24 -5.82 28.33
CA THR A 362 3.86 -6.10 29.63
C THR A 362 3.23 -5.37 30.82
N LYS A 363 2.51 -4.28 30.55
CA LYS A 363 1.88 -3.40 31.54
C LYS A 363 0.37 -3.35 31.48
N LEU A 364 -0.23 -4.13 30.58
CA LEU A 364 -1.66 -4.09 30.33
C LEU A 364 -2.47 -4.41 31.58
N GLU A 365 -2.14 -5.47 32.32
CA GLU A 365 -2.85 -5.86 33.54
C GLU A 365 -2.77 -4.81 34.66
N GLU A 366 -1.70 -4.02 34.66
CA GLU A 366 -1.49 -2.95 35.65
C GLU A 366 -2.33 -1.70 35.31
N TYR A 367 -2.46 -1.35 34.01
CA TYR A 367 -3.04 -0.07 33.59
C TYR A 367 -4.34 -0.15 32.78
N LYS A 368 -4.80 -1.31 32.29
CA LYS A 368 -6.04 -1.42 31.49
C LYS A 368 -7.30 -0.91 32.18
N ASN A 369 -7.30 -0.86 33.54
CA ASN A 369 -8.39 -0.34 34.36
C ASN A 369 -8.08 1.05 34.95
N ASP A 370 -6.99 1.69 34.55
CA ASP A 370 -6.71 3.08 34.93
C ASP A 370 -7.84 3.98 34.36
N PRO A 371 -8.36 4.94 35.14
CA PRO A 371 -9.40 5.85 34.64
C PRO A 371 -9.03 6.63 33.38
N ARG A 372 -7.73 6.76 33.08
CA ARG A 372 -7.19 7.42 31.90
C ARG A 372 -7.08 6.50 30.70
N ALA A 373 -7.28 5.19 30.88
CA ALA A 373 -7.20 4.21 29.80
C ALA A 373 -8.52 4.12 29.04
N THR A 374 -8.42 4.08 27.72
CA THR A 374 -9.53 3.80 26.80
C THR A 374 -9.07 2.84 25.71
N THR A 375 -10.02 2.20 25.04
CA THR A 375 -9.72 1.35 23.88
C THR A 375 -9.70 2.18 22.61
N THR A 376 -8.85 1.81 21.68
CA THR A 376 -8.82 2.40 20.34
C THR A 376 -9.15 1.38 19.28
N LEU A 377 -9.79 1.82 18.21
CA LEU A 377 -9.96 1.04 16.98
C LEU A 377 -8.83 1.34 16.01
N ASP A 378 -8.46 0.32 15.25
CA ASP A 378 -7.47 0.44 14.19
C ASP A 378 -7.99 -0.28 12.93
N ALA A 379 -7.61 0.21 11.76
CA ALA A 379 -7.87 -0.44 10.48
C ALA A 379 -6.90 -1.59 10.18
N THR A 380 -5.89 -1.78 11.02
CA THR A 380 -4.83 -2.76 10.80
C THR A 380 -5.23 -4.15 11.29
N THR A 381 -5.09 -5.13 10.41
CA THR A 381 -5.33 -6.54 10.71
C THR A 381 -4.02 -7.30 10.70
N PHE A 382 -3.76 -8.07 11.75
CA PHE A 382 -2.59 -8.95 11.87
C PHE A 382 -2.97 -10.38 11.49
N LYS A 383 -2.16 -10.99 10.63
CA LYS A 383 -2.46 -12.28 10.03
C LYS A 383 -1.21 -13.09 9.70
N LEU A 384 -1.40 -14.38 9.50
CA LEU A 384 -0.43 -15.24 8.80
C LEU A 384 -0.80 -15.28 7.32
N ASN A 385 0.05 -14.73 6.48
CA ASN A 385 0.00 -14.97 5.05
C ASN A 385 0.44 -16.41 4.79
N MET A 386 -0.10 -17.04 3.75
CA MET A 386 0.16 -18.44 3.46
C MET A 386 0.63 -18.63 2.02
N ASN A 387 1.60 -19.48 1.83
CA ASN A 387 1.93 -20.01 0.51
C ASN A 387 1.19 -21.34 0.31
N THR A 388 0.10 -21.29 -0.41
CA THR A 388 -0.76 -22.45 -0.66
C THR A 388 -0.51 -23.11 -2.02
N CYS A 389 0.54 -22.71 -2.74
CA CYS A 389 0.90 -23.28 -4.03
C CYS A 389 1.16 -24.78 -3.95
N ASN A 390 0.64 -25.52 -4.90
CA ASN A 390 1.21 -26.80 -5.27
C ASN A 390 2.47 -26.58 -6.16
N GLN A 391 3.16 -27.67 -6.52
CA GLN A 391 4.42 -27.58 -7.29
C GLN A 391 4.20 -26.94 -8.67
N GLU A 392 3.11 -27.24 -9.37
CA GLU A 392 2.82 -26.69 -10.70
C GLU A 392 2.55 -25.18 -10.64
N GLU A 393 1.76 -24.74 -9.68
CA GLU A 393 1.47 -23.32 -9.43
C GLU A 393 2.75 -22.56 -9.04
N TRP A 394 3.54 -23.15 -8.14
CA TRP A 394 4.80 -22.53 -7.72
C TRP A 394 5.79 -22.41 -8.88
N ASP A 395 5.95 -23.46 -9.68
CA ASP A 395 6.80 -23.45 -10.89
C ASP A 395 6.31 -22.42 -11.91
N ALA A 396 5.02 -22.24 -12.05
CA ALA A 396 4.42 -21.24 -12.94
C ALA A 396 4.71 -19.81 -12.49
N LEU A 397 4.71 -19.56 -11.16
CA LEU A 397 4.95 -18.23 -10.60
C LEU A 397 6.45 -17.90 -10.54
N PHE A 398 7.27 -18.84 -10.10
CA PHE A 398 8.68 -18.58 -9.77
C PHE A 398 9.66 -19.31 -10.71
N GLY A 399 9.18 -20.24 -11.55
CA GLY A 399 9.95 -21.09 -12.45
C GLY A 399 10.55 -22.33 -11.76
N PRO A 400 10.94 -23.36 -12.56
CA PRO A 400 11.33 -24.66 -12.04
C PRO A 400 12.62 -24.64 -11.19
N GLU A 401 13.46 -23.62 -11.38
CA GLU A 401 14.64 -23.36 -10.53
C GLU A 401 14.42 -22.13 -9.66
N GLY A 402 13.29 -21.45 -9.85
CA GLY A 402 12.76 -20.36 -9.09
C GLY A 402 13.72 -19.21 -8.83
N SER A 403 13.26 -18.30 -8.01
CA SER A 403 14.10 -17.31 -7.34
C SER A 403 14.76 -17.88 -6.08
N ILE A 404 14.73 -19.20 -5.87
CA ILE A 404 15.36 -19.82 -4.72
C ILE A 404 16.85 -19.51 -4.79
N SER A 405 17.34 -18.80 -3.78
CA SER A 405 18.76 -18.61 -3.58
C SER A 405 19.43 -19.99 -3.54
N PRO A 406 20.57 -20.21 -4.20
CA PRO A 406 21.31 -21.46 -4.11
C PRO A 406 21.62 -21.91 -2.68
N ASN A 407 21.53 -20.99 -1.73
CA ASN A 407 21.72 -21.23 -0.30
C ASN A 407 20.43 -21.32 0.51
N SER A 408 19.25 -21.23 -0.14
CA SER A 408 17.99 -21.42 0.56
C SER A 408 17.80 -22.89 0.91
N VAL A 409 17.43 -23.15 2.14
CA VAL A 409 17.05 -24.49 2.64
C VAL A 409 15.55 -24.71 2.64
N TRP A 410 14.76 -23.67 2.23
CA TRP A 410 13.31 -23.78 2.16
C TRP A 410 12.89 -24.65 0.97
N GLU A 411 11.90 -25.49 1.21
CA GLU A 411 11.28 -26.35 0.21
C GLU A 411 9.77 -26.24 0.28
N LEU A 412 9.08 -26.30 -0.85
CA LEU A 412 7.62 -26.30 -0.93
C LEU A 412 7.04 -27.50 -0.17
N LYS A 413 6.02 -27.25 0.64
CA LYS A 413 5.38 -28.28 1.49
C LYS A 413 4.06 -28.72 0.90
N PRO A 414 3.90 -30.00 0.51
CA PRO A 414 2.60 -30.51 0.03
C PRO A 414 1.43 -30.30 1.00
N ALA A 415 1.72 -30.22 2.30
CA ALA A 415 0.70 -29.95 3.31
C ALA A 415 0.04 -28.58 3.13
N MET A 416 0.81 -27.57 2.69
CA MET A 416 0.32 -26.19 2.53
C MET A 416 -0.64 -26.02 1.34
N SER A 417 -0.71 -26.98 0.42
CA SER A 417 -1.71 -27.01 -0.66
C SER A 417 -2.90 -27.95 -0.36
N ASN A 418 -3.01 -28.46 0.88
CA ASN A 418 -4.13 -29.31 1.28
C ASN A 418 -5.17 -28.52 2.06
N ASP A 419 -6.39 -28.39 1.53
CA ASP A 419 -7.49 -27.61 2.12
C ASP A 419 -7.81 -28.01 3.55
N ASN A 420 -7.79 -29.31 3.87
CA ASN A 420 -8.08 -29.79 5.21
C ASN A 420 -6.95 -29.43 6.18
N PHE A 421 -5.70 -29.38 5.72
CA PHE A 421 -4.59 -28.91 6.54
C PHE A 421 -4.73 -27.41 6.87
N LEU A 422 -5.05 -26.59 5.86
CA LEU A 422 -5.28 -25.14 6.05
C LEU A 422 -6.46 -24.88 7.01
N LYS A 423 -7.57 -25.62 6.88
CA LYS A 423 -8.68 -25.56 7.84
C LYS A 423 -8.24 -25.97 9.24
N GLY A 424 -7.42 -27.00 9.34
CA GLY A 424 -6.83 -27.44 10.61
C GLY A 424 -6.02 -26.34 11.27
N LEU A 425 -5.15 -25.65 10.51
CA LEU A 425 -4.38 -24.50 10.98
C LEU A 425 -5.31 -23.37 11.46
N ASN A 426 -6.32 -22.99 10.67
CA ASN A 426 -7.24 -21.92 11.04
C ASN A 426 -7.98 -22.19 12.36
N TYR A 427 -8.53 -23.40 12.54
CA TYR A 427 -9.29 -23.76 13.73
C TYR A 427 -8.41 -24.05 14.95
N SER A 428 -7.09 -24.25 14.79
CA SER A 428 -6.17 -24.51 15.89
C SER A 428 -5.78 -23.23 16.66
N ILE A 429 -5.83 -22.06 16.03
CA ILE A 429 -5.37 -20.80 16.63
C ILE A 429 -6.38 -20.30 17.66
N ASN A 430 -6.00 -20.30 18.93
CA ASN A 430 -6.77 -19.70 20.02
C ASN A 430 -6.56 -18.19 20.05
N ARG A 431 -7.27 -17.48 19.15
CA ARG A 431 -7.14 -16.04 18.94
C ARG A 431 -7.43 -15.22 20.19
N LYS A 432 -8.32 -15.68 21.03
CA LYS A 432 -8.68 -15.00 22.26
C LYS A 432 -7.53 -15.01 23.26
N GLU A 433 -6.97 -16.20 23.56
CA GLU A 433 -5.81 -16.34 24.43
C GLU A 433 -4.60 -15.58 23.87
N PHE A 434 -4.36 -15.70 22.56
CA PHE A 434 -3.26 -15.05 21.88
C PHE A 434 -3.34 -13.53 21.97
N ALA A 435 -4.49 -12.95 21.63
CA ALA A 435 -4.71 -11.50 21.70
C ALA A 435 -4.63 -10.98 23.15
N GLU A 436 -5.13 -11.75 24.13
CA GLU A 436 -5.04 -11.40 25.54
C GLU A 436 -3.59 -11.31 26.03
N VAL A 437 -2.73 -12.24 25.60
CA VAL A 437 -1.29 -12.20 25.92
C VAL A 437 -0.61 -10.95 25.34
N LEU A 438 -1.01 -10.55 24.12
CA LEU A 438 -0.44 -9.37 23.44
C LEU A 438 -1.13 -8.05 23.81
N GLY A 439 -2.17 -8.08 24.62
CA GLY A 439 -2.95 -6.89 24.94
C GLY A 439 -3.70 -6.31 23.75
N ARG A 440 -4.14 -7.16 22.83
CA ARG A 440 -4.81 -6.81 21.59
C ARG A 440 -6.25 -7.32 21.57
N THR A 441 -7.00 -6.92 20.55
CA THR A 441 -8.38 -7.35 20.35
C THR A 441 -8.40 -8.61 19.50
N PRO A 442 -8.96 -9.74 19.98
CA PRO A 442 -9.07 -10.95 19.17
C PRO A 442 -9.93 -10.69 17.94
N SER A 443 -9.48 -11.15 16.78
CA SER A 443 -10.23 -11.01 15.54
C SER A 443 -9.99 -12.19 14.62
N ASN A 444 -11.06 -12.57 13.93
CA ASN A 444 -11.06 -13.52 12.81
C ASN A 444 -11.40 -12.78 11.49
N ASN A 445 -11.59 -11.47 11.55
CA ASN A 445 -12.06 -10.66 10.45
C ASN A 445 -10.90 -10.01 9.72
N PHE A 446 -10.93 -10.04 8.39
CA PHE A 446 -9.99 -9.30 7.55
C PHE A 446 -10.18 -7.79 7.67
N PHE A 447 -11.43 -7.35 7.74
CA PHE A 447 -11.74 -5.95 7.96
C PHE A 447 -11.91 -5.66 9.45
N GLY A 448 -11.21 -4.65 9.96
CA GLY A 448 -11.47 -4.09 11.28
C GLY A 448 -12.80 -3.31 11.33
N SER A 449 -13.25 -2.92 12.52
CA SER A 449 -14.50 -2.17 12.70
C SER A 449 -14.46 -0.75 12.12
N SER A 450 -13.29 -0.21 11.84
CA SER A 450 -13.10 1.09 11.20
C SER A 450 -13.36 1.09 9.70
N TYR A 451 -13.56 -0.06 9.07
CA TYR A 451 -13.91 -0.13 7.65
C TYR A 451 -15.40 0.15 7.46
N LEU A 452 -15.71 1.20 6.70
CA LEU A 452 -17.08 1.67 6.50
C LEU A 452 -17.65 1.19 5.17
N SER A 453 -18.78 0.48 5.24
CA SER A 453 -19.57 0.10 4.07
C SER A 453 -20.42 1.25 3.53
N ASP A 454 -20.86 2.12 4.42
CA ASP A 454 -21.52 3.39 4.10
C ASP A 454 -20.78 4.51 4.86
N PRO A 455 -19.79 5.14 4.21
CA PRO A 455 -18.98 6.15 4.85
C PRO A 455 -19.73 7.47 5.07
N GLU A 456 -20.83 7.72 4.37
CA GLU A 456 -21.64 8.92 4.58
C GLU A 456 -22.52 8.83 5.84
N ASN A 457 -22.87 7.61 6.24
CA ASN A 457 -23.68 7.37 7.44
C ASN A 457 -22.89 6.66 8.57
N GLY A 458 -21.58 6.51 8.41
CA GLY A 458 -20.72 5.91 9.43
C GLY A 458 -20.98 4.41 9.68
N VAL A 459 -21.55 3.68 8.71
CA VAL A 459 -21.91 2.26 8.90
C VAL A 459 -20.69 1.37 8.75
N SER A 460 -20.24 0.77 9.85
CA SER A 460 -19.15 -0.21 9.83
C SER A 460 -19.55 -1.46 9.03
N TYR A 461 -18.67 -1.91 8.15
CA TYR A 461 -18.87 -3.12 7.37
C TYR A 461 -19.09 -4.35 8.26
N ASN A 462 -18.35 -4.48 9.36
CA ASN A 462 -18.49 -5.58 10.31
C ASN A 462 -19.87 -5.65 10.98
N SER A 463 -20.63 -4.55 10.98
CA SER A 463 -21.98 -4.53 11.52
C SER A 463 -23.05 -4.99 10.52
N THR A 464 -22.68 -5.26 9.27
CA THR A 464 -23.60 -5.61 8.19
C THR A 464 -23.95 -7.10 8.17
N GLN A 465 -25.13 -7.41 7.63
CA GLN A 465 -25.52 -8.79 7.39
C GLN A 465 -24.62 -9.47 6.34
N ALA A 466 -24.13 -8.72 5.36
CA ALA A 466 -23.25 -9.23 4.32
C ALA A 466 -21.95 -9.80 4.91
N HIS A 467 -21.32 -9.06 5.83
CA HIS A 467 -20.16 -9.55 6.58
C HIS A 467 -20.49 -10.79 7.42
N ALA A 468 -21.58 -10.73 8.20
CA ALA A 468 -21.99 -11.84 9.05
C ALA A 468 -22.19 -13.13 8.24
N ASP A 469 -22.80 -13.04 7.05
CA ASP A 469 -22.99 -14.18 6.16
C ASP A 469 -21.67 -14.68 5.54
N ALA A 470 -20.73 -13.75 5.24
CA ALA A 470 -19.43 -14.10 4.68
C ALA A 470 -18.58 -14.96 5.62
N VAL A 471 -18.54 -14.61 6.91
CA VAL A 471 -17.71 -15.32 7.90
C VAL A 471 -18.43 -16.45 8.65
N ALA A 472 -19.75 -16.60 8.45
CA ALA A 472 -20.57 -17.56 9.18
C ALA A 472 -20.02 -18.99 9.14
N GLY A 473 -19.49 -19.43 8.00
CA GLY A 473 -18.91 -20.75 7.81
C GLY A 473 -17.70 -21.01 8.70
N GLN A 474 -16.81 -20.07 8.81
CA GLN A 474 -15.60 -20.15 9.64
C GLN A 474 -15.90 -20.06 11.13
N LEU A 475 -16.95 -19.35 11.52
CA LEU A 475 -17.32 -19.18 12.92
C LEU A 475 -18.22 -20.30 13.45
N ALA A 476 -18.78 -21.12 12.57
CA ALA A 476 -19.67 -22.20 12.96
C ALA A 476 -18.96 -23.23 13.86
N ASN A 477 -19.56 -23.53 15.04
CA ASN A 477 -19.04 -24.46 16.05
C ASN A 477 -17.67 -24.07 16.64
N THR A 478 -17.38 -22.77 16.68
CA THR A 478 -16.18 -22.21 17.30
C THR A 478 -16.52 -21.37 18.53
N ASP A 479 -15.51 -20.81 19.16
CA ASP A 479 -15.64 -19.90 20.31
C ASP A 479 -16.14 -18.47 19.94
N GLY A 480 -16.45 -18.23 18.68
CA GLY A 480 -16.83 -16.93 18.12
C GLY A 480 -15.67 -16.16 17.48
N PHE A 481 -14.42 -16.64 17.64
CA PHE A 481 -13.20 -16.09 17.02
C PHE A 481 -12.51 -17.12 16.13
N GLY A 482 -13.21 -18.16 15.71
CA GLY A 482 -12.71 -19.17 14.79
C GLY A 482 -11.87 -20.28 15.44
N TYR A 483 -11.76 -20.37 16.77
CA TYR A 483 -11.06 -21.43 17.45
C TYR A 483 -11.98 -22.62 17.77
N SER A 484 -11.54 -23.82 17.42
CA SER A 484 -12.18 -25.06 17.83
C SER A 484 -11.19 -26.23 17.73
N LEU A 485 -10.64 -26.66 18.86
CA LEU A 485 -9.71 -27.80 18.89
C LEU A 485 -10.32 -29.05 18.24
N THR A 486 -11.62 -29.31 18.45
CA THR A 486 -12.30 -30.44 17.85
C THR A 486 -12.34 -30.39 16.34
N LEU A 487 -12.65 -29.21 15.75
CA LEU A 487 -12.64 -29.06 14.31
C LEU A 487 -11.20 -29.12 13.77
N ALA A 488 -10.25 -28.47 14.42
CA ALA A 488 -8.83 -28.54 14.05
C ALA A 488 -8.35 -29.99 13.95
N GLN A 489 -8.61 -30.80 14.99
CA GLN A 489 -8.22 -32.20 15.00
C GLN A 489 -8.93 -33.03 13.90
N GLN A 490 -10.20 -32.76 13.62
CA GLN A 490 -10.94 -33.44 12.56
C GLN A 490 -10.34 -33.15 11.18
N TYR A 491 -10.06 -31.88 10.89
CA TYR A 491 -9.48 -31.47 9.62
C TYR A 491 -8.03 -31.94 9.48
N PHE A 492 -7.22 -31.83 10.51
CA PHE A 492 -5.85 -32.35 10.50
C PHE A 492 -5.79 -33.87 10.29
N LYS A 493 -6.70 -34.60 10.92
CA LYS A 493 -6.76 -36.03 10.69
C LYS A 493 -7.12 -36.37 9.26
N ALA A 494 -8.11 -35.67 8.68
CA ALA A 494 -8.50 -35.84 7.29
C ALA A 494 -7.32 -35.51 6.34
N ALA A 495 -6.67 -34.41 6.56
CA ALA A 495 -5.50 -33.97 5.77
C ALA A 495 -4.38 -35.03 5.81
N ALA A 496 -4.04 -35.52 6.98
CA ALA A 496 -3.00 -36.55 7.14
C ALA A 496 -3.34 -37.84 6.40
N ASP A 497 -4.59 -38.29 6.50
CA ASP A 497 -5.05 -39.50 5.78
C ASP A 497 -5.00 -39.30 4.25
N GLU A 498 -5.44 -38.15 3.76
CA GLU A 498 -5.36 -37.78 2.33
C GLU A 498 -3.92 -37.73 1.81
N MET A 499 -3.02 -37.07 2.54
CA MET A 499 -1.61 -36.94 2.14
C MET A 499 -0.87 -38.28 2.15
N ILE A 500 -1.17 -39.17 3.12
CA ILE A 500 -0.65 -40.54 3.14
C ILE A 500 -1.20 -41.32 1.95
N GLN A 501 -2.50 -41.23 1.70
CA GLN A 501 -3.14 -41.91 0.56
C GLN A 501 -2.62 -41.45 -0.78
N ALA A 502 -2.31 -40.14 -0.92
CA ALA A 502 -1.71 -39.57 -2.12
C ALA A 502 -0.21 -39.91 -2.25
N GLY A 503 0.41 -40.51 -1.24
CA GLY A 503 1.84 -40.84 -1.22
C GLY A 503 2.75 -39.64 -1.03
N GLN A 504 2.22 -38.50 -0.61
CA GLN A 504 3.00 -37.29 -0.33
C GLN A 504 3.81 -37.46 0.95
N TYR A 505 3.29 -38.18 1.93
CA TYR A 505 3.94 -38.54 3.19
C TYR A 505 3.70 -40.02 3.49
N LYS A 506 4.51 -40.57 4.38
CA LYS A 506 4.39 -41.95 4.88
C LYS A 506 4.10 -41.95 6.38
N ALA A 507 3.47 -42.97 6.86
CA ALA A 507 3.27 -43.19 8.30
C ALA A 507 4.61 -43.06 9.05
N GLY A 508 4.64 -42.21 10.06
CA GLY A 508 5.79 -41.89 10.87
C GLY A 508 6.63 -40.70 10.38
N ASP A 509 6.29 -40.10 9.21
CA ASP A 509 6.96 -38.88 8.75
C ASP A 509 6.52 -37.66 9.58
N THR A 510 7.40 -36.65 9.61
CA THR A 510 7.13 -35.34 10.20
C THR A 510 6.88 -34.33 9.10
N ILE A 511 5.79 -33.58 9.21
CA ILE A 511 5.53 -32.39 8.42
C ILE A 511 6.19 -31.23 9.14
N THR A 512 7.18 -30.57 8.51
CA THR A 512 7.80 -29.37 9.07
C THR A 512 7.31 -28.15 8.30
N ILE A 513 6.70 -27.18 8.99
CA ILE A 513 6.30 -25.89 8.41
C ILE A 513 7.04 -24.74 9.10
N GLU A 514 7.32 -23.69 8.35
CA GLU A 514 8.05 -22.52 8.80
C GLU A 514 7.13 -21.33 9.03
N ILE A 515 7.25 -20.65 10.16
CA ILE A 515 6.65 -19.33 10.38
C ILE A 515 7.76 -18.30 10.36
N CYS A 516 7.69 -17.32 9.44
CA CYS A 516 8.61 -16.18 9.42
C CYS A 516 7.91 -14.89 9.89
N TRP A 517 8.67 -14.05 10.62
CA TRP A 517 8.22 -12.74 11.12
C TRP A 517 9.40 -11.82 11.35
N GLN A 518 9.13 -10.52 11.54
CA GLN A 518 10.12 -9.58 12.03
C GLN A 518 10.33 -9.78 13.53
N ALA A 519 11.56 -10.03 13.94
CA ALA A 519 11.93 -10.12 15.35
C ALA A 519 11.71 -8.77 16.05
N ALA A 520 10.87 -8.77 17.07
CA ALA A 520 10.57 -7.61 17.90
C ALA A 520 10.21 -8.11 19.31
N SER A 521 10.48 -7.31 20.32
CA SER A 521 10.40 -7.72 21.73
C SER A 521 9.03 -8.21 22.21
N ASP A 522 7.95 -7.80 21.55
CA ASP A 522 6.57 -8.21 21.84
C ASP A 522 6.06 -9.30 20.91
N VAL A 523 6.84 -9.64 19.88
CA VAL A 523 6.49 -10.59 18.82
C VAL A 523 7.25 -11.92 18.98
N ASP A 524 8.40 -11.92 19.64
CA ASP A 524 9.22 -13.13 19.77
C ASP A 524 8.52 -14.26 20.57
N ASP A 525 7.71 -13.91 21.56
CA ASP A 525 6.90 -14.88 22.30
C ASP A 525 5.73 -15.44 21.46
N MET A 526 5.35 -14.75 20.41
CA MET A 526 4.21 -15.08 19.55
C MET A 526 4.42 -16.41 18.82
N GLY A 527 5.61 -16.66 18.31
CA GLY A 527 5.95 -17.90 17.64
C GLY A 527 5.68 -19.12 18.51
N ILE A 528 6.02 -19.04 19.79
CA ILE A 528 5.83 -20.12 20.76
C ILE A 528 4.35 -20.48 20.93
N TYR A 529 3.46 -19.48 20.95
CA TYR A 529 2.02 -19.75 21.07
C TYR A 529 1.46 -20.35 19.79
N LEU A 530 1.83 -19.84 18.62
CA LEU A 530 1.36 -20.37 17.34
C LEU A 530 1.85 -21.82 17.11
N GLU A 531 3.14 -22.08 17.35
CA GLU A 531 3.72 -23.42 17.36
C GLU A 531 2.86 -24.34 18.24
N LYS A 532 2.71 -23.97 19.51
CA LYS A 532 1.96 -24.77 20.49
C LYS A 532 0.53 -25.07 20.03
N TYR A 533 -0.21 -24.09 19.51
CA TYR A 533 -1.60 -24.30 19.10
C TYR A 533 -1.69 -25.28 17.91
N MET A 534 -0.83 -25.10 16.92
CA MET A 534 -0.84 -25.93 15.71
C MET A 534 -0.35 -27.34 16.00
N GLU A 535 0.74 -27.50 16.73
CA GLU A 535 1.30 -28.80 17.09
C GLU A 535 0.40 -29.59 18.05
N ASP A 536 -0.08 -28.95 19.12
CA ASP A 536 -0.99 -29.60 20.06
C ASP A 536 -2.25 -30.16 19.37
N ALA A 537 -2.82 -29.39 18.44
CA ALA A 537 -3.99 -29.81 17.69
C ALA A 537 -3.67 -30.95 16.72
N PHE A 538 -2.62 -30.83 15.92
CA PHE A 538 -2.22 -31.84 14.94
C PHE A 538 -1.74 -33.11 15.61
N ASN A 539 -0.81 -33.03 16.57
CA ASN A 539 -0.16 -34.16 17.20
C ASN A 539 -1.11 -34.95 18.14
N SER A 540 -2.26 -34.36 18.47
CA SER A 540 -3.34 -35.03 19.23
C SER A 540 -4.52 -35.49 18.38
N CYS A 541 -4.52 -35.29 17.06
CA CYS A 541 -5.65 -35.65 16.19
C CYS A 541 -5.76 -37.15 15.88
N GLY A 542 -4.75 -37.92 16.28
CA GLY A 542 -4.70 -39.36 16.02
C GLY A 542 -4.18 -39.71 14.61
N SER A 543 -3.42 -38.80 13.99
CA SER A 543 -2.69 -39.03 12.76
C SER A 543 -1.51 -39.98 12.98
N GLU A 544 -1.05 -40.63 11.88
CA GLU A 544 0.23 -41.34 11.85
C GLU A 544 1.41 -40.40 11.44
N LEU A 545 1.13 -39.11 11.18
CA LEU A 545 2.12 -38.08 10.94
C LEU A 545 2.32 -37.22 12.20
N THR A 546 3.43 -36.49 12.25
CA THR A 546 3.73 -35.52 13.29
C THR A 546 3.86 -34.13 12.62
N LEU A 547 3.42 -33.07 13.26
CA LEU A 547 3.67 -31.69 12.88
C LEU A 547 4.78 -31.09 13.74
N ASP A 548 5.72 -30.41 13.10
CA ASP A 548 6.80 -29.65 13.70
C ASP A 548 6.78 -28.24 13.09
N VAL A 549 6.57 -27.23 13.90
CA VAL A 549 6.48 -25.82 13.48
C VAL A 549 7.77 -25.12 13.84
N VAL A 550 8.53 -24.67 12.86
CA VAL A 550 9.82 -24.04 13.08
C VAL A 550 9.72 -22.52 12.92
N HIS A 551 10.51 -21.81 13.71
CA HIS A 551 10.53 -20.36 13.74
C HIS A 551 11.63 -19.79 12.86
N PHE A 552 11.31 -18.76 12.09
CA PHE A 552 12.27 -18.05 11.27
C PHE A 552 12.16 -16.53 11.48
N PRO A 553 12.68 -16.00 12.61
CA PRO A 553 12.70 -14.56 12.85
C PRO A 553 13.68 -13.86 11.91
N CYS A 554 13.24 -12.78 11.27
CA CYS A 554 14.03 -11.90 10.42
C CYS A 554 14.35 -10.60 11.16
N ALA A 555 15.52 -10.04 10.93
CA ALA A 555 15.95 -8.82 11.64
C ALA A 555 15.08 -7.60 11.30
N VAL A 556 14.62 -7.49 10.05
CA VAL A 556 13.81 -6.37 9.56
C VAL A 556 12.62 -6.87 8.74
N TRP A 557 11.58 -6.05 8.65
CA TRP A 557 10.38 -6.39 7.89
C TRP A 557 10.65 -6.65 6.41
N SER A 558 11.58 -5.91 5.80
CA SER A 558 11.96 -6.11 4.40
C SER A 558 12.46 -7.52 4.11
N ASP A 559 13.14 -8.17 5.04
CA ASP A 559 13.60 -9.55 4.88
C ASP A 559 12.41 -10.52 4.88
N VAL A 560 11.41 -10.31 5.73
CA VAL A 560 10.19 -11.12 5.76
C VAL A 560 9.43 -10.96 4.44
N TYR A 561 9.20 -9.73 4.02
CA TYR A 561 8.36 -9.44 2.88
C TYR A 561 9.06 -9.71 1.54
N TYR A 562 10.21 -9.06 1.29
CA TYR A 562 10.86 -9.12 -0.02
C TYR A 562 11.74 -10.37 -0.21
N GLU A 563 12.39 -10.83 0.85
CA GLU A 563 13.31 -11.97 0.73
C GLU A 563 12.62 -13.32 0.94
N LYS A 564 11.51 -13.39 1.64
CA LYS A 564 10.73 -14.60 1.89
C LYS A 564 9.41 -14.61 1.12
N MET A 565 8.46 -13.74 1.47
CA MET A 565 7.09 -13.82 0.98
C MET A 565 6.99 -13.53 -0.52
N MET A 566 7.61 -12.44 -1.01
CA MET A 566 7.57 -12.09 -2.43
C MET A 566 8.34 -13.06 -3.33
N LYS A 567 9.22 -13.87 -2.76
CA LYS A 567 9.91 -14.95 -3.49
C LYS A 567 9.21 -16.30 -3.39
N GLY A 568 8.08 -16.37 -2.71
CA GLY A 568 7.36 -17.63 -2.47
C GLY A 568 8.13 -18.63 -1.59
N GLN A 569 9.13 -18.19 -0.81
CA GLN A 569 10.00 -19.04 0.02
C GLN A 569 9.59 -18.99 1.49
N PHE A 570 8.34 -19.28 1.78
CA PHE A 570 7.77 -19.31 3.12
C PHE A 570 6.57 -20.25 3.12
N ASP A 571 6.24 -20.78 4.29
CA ASP A 571 4.99 -21.52 4.51
C ASP A 571 3.95 -20.59 5.12
N LEU A 572 4.29 -19.98 6.26
CA LEU A 572 3.49 -18.99 6.95
C LEU A 572 4.32 -17.71 7.19
N GLY A 573 3.80 -16.55 6.81
CA GLY A 573 4.45 -15.27 7.02
C GLY A 573 3.59 -14.34 7.88
N PHE A 574 4.04 -14.01 9.09
CA PHE A 574 3.32 -13.10 9.95
C PHE A 574 3.52 -11.66 9.49
N GLY A 575 2.43 -10.92 9.41
CA GLY A 575 2.45 -9.51 9.04
C GLY A 575 1.12 -8.85 9.29
N SER A 576 1.10 -7.55 9.05
CA SER A 576 -0.10 -6.73 9.15
C SER A 576 -0.49 -6.18 7.79
N ILE A 577 -1.77 -5.85 7.66
CA ILE A 577 -2.27 -5.14 6.49
C ILE A 577 -3.33 -4.13 6.93
N SER A 578 -3.27 -2.96 6.32
CA SER A 578 -4.28 -1.91 6.44
C SER A 578 -4.48 -1.26 5.08
N GLY A 579 -5.62 -0.65 4.88
CA GLY A 579 -5.93 -0.02 3.61
C GLY A 579 -7.08 0.99 3.71
N ASN A 580 -7.79 1.12 2.63
CA ASN A 580 -8.79 2.15 2.44
C ASN A 580 -10.06 1.86 3.27
N SER A 581 -10.11 2.35 4.51
CA SER A 581 -11.22 2.11 5.42
C SER A 581 -12.54 2.74 4.97
N LEU A 582 -12.50 3.81 4.19
CA LEU A 582 -13.70 4.43 3.62
C LEU A 582 -14.12 3.81 2.28
N ASN A 583 -13.31 2.91 1.73
CA ASN A 583 -13.63 2.14 0.53
C ASN A 583 -13.08 0.71 0.65
N PRO A 584 -13.67 -0.13 1.51
CA PRO A 584 -13.17 -1.49 1.76
C PRO A 584 -13.21 -2.38 0.52
N LEU A 585 -14.12 -2.11 -0.44
CA LEU A 585 -14.15 -2.83 -1.71
C LEU A 585 -12.87 -2.57 -2.52
N ASN A 586 -12.42 -1.31 -2.60
CA ASN A 586 -11.17 -0.97 -3.28
C ASN A 586 -9.96 -1.65 -2.59
N PHE A 587 -9.95 -1.69 -1.26
CA PHE A 587 -8.89 -2.37 -0.53
C PHE A 587 -8.75 -3.86 -0.89
N PHE A 588 -9.84 -4.52 -1.27
CA PHE A 588 -9.80 -5.94 -1.68
C PHE A 588 -8.98 -6.23 -2.95
N GLU A 589 -8.52 -5.18 -3.67
CA GLU A 589 -7.57 -5.35 -4.77
C GLU A 589 -6.34 -6.16 -4.36
N VAL A 590 -5.89 -6.03 -3.11
CA VAL A 590 -4.71 -6.74 -2.60
C VAL A 590 -4.82 -8.28 -2.67
N LEU A 591 -6.03 -8.82 -2.81
CA LEU A 591 -6.28 -10.26 -2.91
C LEU A 591 -6.31 -10.77 -4.36
N LYS A 592 -6.22 -9.90 -5.35
CA LYS A 592 -6.21 -10.29 -6.76
C LYS A 592 -4.87 -10.90 -7.16
N SER A 593 -4.90 -11.94 -7.99
CA SER A 593 -3.68 -12.53 -8.55
C SER A 593 -2.94 -11.61 -9.54
N ASP A 594 -3.60 -10.56 -10.04
CA ASP A 594 -3.05 -9.52 -10.93
C ASP A 594 -3.05 -8.13 -10.25
N ASN A 595 -2.89 -8.10 -8.94
CA ASN A 595 -2.87 -6.88 -8.14
C ASN A 595 -1.83 -5.87 -8.65
N SER A 596 -2.27 -4.65 -8.93
CA SER A 596 -1.41 -3.55 -9.39
C SER A 596 -0.69 -2.81 -8.26
N SER A 597 -1.21 -2.89 -7.02
CA SER A 597 -0.62 -2.21 -5.86
C SER A 597 0.67 -2.88 -5.35
N GLY A 598 0.95 -4.13 -5.76
CA GLY A 598 2.15 -4.86 -5.39
C GLY A 598 2.16 -5.45 -3.98
N PHE A 599 1.05 -5.40 -3.25
CA PHE A 599 0.94 -5.94 -1.88
C PHE A 599 0.22 -7.29 -1.80
N THR A 600 -0.07 -7.93 -2.91
CA THR A 600 -0.70 -9.25 -2.88
C THR A 600 0.26 -10.30 -2.33
N LEU A 601 -0.25 -11.11 -1.43
CA LEU A 601 0.43 -12.28 -0.87
C LEU A 601 -0.40 -13.55 -1.11
N ASN A 602 -1.27 -13.48 -2.09
CA ASN A 602 -2.09 -14.60 -2.50
C ASN A 602 -1.29 -15.52 -3.45
N TRP A 603 -0.61 -16.50 -2.86
CA TRP A 603 0.10 -17.55 -3.57
C TRP A 603 -0.72 -18.84 -3.55
N GLY A 604 -1.05 -19.39 -4.71
CA GLY A 604 -1.74 -20.68 -4.86
C GLY A 604 -3.18 -20.60 -5.35
N THR A 605 -3.78 -19.40 -5.49
CA THR A 605 -5.11 -19.25 -6.08
C THR A 605 -5.08 -18.27 -7.24
N ASP A 606 -5.48 -18.71 -8.44
CA ASP A 606 -5.69 -17.82 -9.58
C ASP A 606 -7.09 -17.20 -9.50
N THR A 607 -7.15 -16.00 -8.98
CA THR A 607 -8.39 -15.25 -8.81
C THR A 607 -8.96 -14.70 -10.12
N SER A 608 -8.29 -14.90 -11.25
CA SER A 608 -8.77 -14.51 -12.58
C SER A 608 -9.70 -15.56 -13.22
N VAL A 609 -9.73 -16.77 -12.67
CA VAL A 609 -10.56 -17.88 -13.16
C VAL A 609 -11.98 -17.74 -12.63
N VAL A 610 -12.98 -17.90 -13.50
CA VAL A 610 -14.40 -17.90 -13.11
C VAL A 610 -14.67 -19.10 -12.21
N ASP A 611 -15.23 -18.82 -11.02
CA ASP A 611 -15.65 -19.85 -10.09
C ASP A 611 -17.19 -19.96 -10.05
N PRO A 612 -17.76 -21.15 -10.35
CA PRO A 612 -19.21 -21.36 -10.29
C PRO A 612 -19.85 -21.08 -8.91
N SER A 613 -19.08 -21.06 -7.84
CA SER A 613 -19.55 -20.72 -6.50
C SER A 613 -19.67 -19.22 -6.27
N LEU A 614 -18.89 -18.41 -6.99
CA LEU A 614 -18.91 -16.95 -6.91
C LEU A 614 -19.97 -16.38 -7.85
N LYS A 615 -21.17 -16.15 -7.29
CA LYS A 615 -22.34 -15.73 -8.06
C LYS A 615 -22.84 -14.36 -7.67
N TYR A 616 -23.08 -13.53 -8.66
CA TYR A 616 -23.77 -12.26 -8.53
C TYR A 616 -24.56 -11.96 -9.81
N ASP A 617 -25.74 -11.35 -9.69
CA ASP A 617 -26.63 -10.94 -10.79
C ASP A 617 -26.89 -12.08 -11.81
N GLY A 618 -27.12 -13.30 -11.32
CA GLY A 618 -27.49 -14.45 -12.14
C GLY A 618 -26.35 -15.09 -12.94
N ARG A 619 -25.13 -14.59 -12.85
CA ARG A 619 -23.94 -15.11 -13.53
C ARG A 619 -22.88 -15.63 -12.53
N SER A 620 -21.93 -16.40 -13.01
CA SER A 620 -20.74 -16.77 -12.28
C SER A 620 -19.62 -15.77 -12.60
N TRP A 621 -18.74 -15.52 -11.66
CA TRP A 621 -17.68 -14.53 -11.77
C TRP A 621 -16.33 -15.13 -11.38
N SER A 622 -15.25 -14.50 -11.85
CA SER A 622 -13.96 -14.58 -11.15
C SER A 622 -13.93 -13.51 -10.05
N PHE A 623 -13.06 -13.68 -9.07
CA PHE A 623 -12.84 -12.65 -8.06
C PHE A 623 -12.42 -11.32 -8.73
N ASN A 624 -11.46 -11.39 -9.66
CA ASN A 624 -10.96 -10.21 -10.38
C ASN A 624 -12.07 -9.52 -11.18
N SER A 625 -12.91 -10.27 -11.90
CA SER A 625 -13.94 -9.66 -12.74
C SER A 625 -15.06 -9.01 -11.93
N LEU A 626 -15.51 -9.65 -10.83
CA LEU A 626 -16.53 -9.07 -9.97
C LEU A 626 -16.00 -7.85 -9.22
N TRP A 627 -14.77 -7.94 -8.69
CA TRP A 627 -14.12 -6.80 -8.04
C TRP A 627 -14.00 -5.61 -9.02
N GLN A 628 -13.49 -5.86 -10.22
CA GLN A 628 -13.30 -4.78 -11.20
C GLN A 628 -14.63 -4.19 -11.65
N ALA A 629 -15.64 -5.01 -11.89
CA ALA A 629 -16.99 -4.51 -12.24
C ALA A 629 -17.57 -3.65 -11.12
N ALA A 630 -17.33 -4.02 -9.85
CA ALA A 630 -17.84 -3.29 -8.71
C ALA A 630 -17.07 -2.00 -8.40
N ASP A 631 -15.76 -1.96 -8.61
CA ASP A 631 -14.93 -0.80 -8.27
C ASP A 631 -14.74 0.18 -9.45
N GLN A 632 -14.56 -0.33 -10.67
CA GLN A 632 -14.16 0.47 -11.83
C GLN A 632 -15.06 0.32 -13.06
N GLY A 633 -15.95 -0.67 -13.04
CA GLY A 633 -16.62 -1.15 -14.22
C GLY A 633 -15.76 -2.15 -15.00
N ALA A 634 -16.38 -3.09 -15.69
CA ALA A 634 -15.69 -4.11 -16.45
C ALA A 634 -16.43 -4.50 -17.72
N LEU A 635 -15.68 -4.85 -18.76
CA LEU A 635 -16.20 -5.56 -19.93
C LEU A 635 -16.09 -7.06 -19.69
N VAL A 636 -17.21 -7.77 -19.76
CA VAL A 636 -17.26 -9.21 -19.47
C VAL A 636 -18.00 -9.97 -20.56
N ASP A 637 -17.67 -11.25 -20.73
CA ASP A 637 -18.44 -12.16 -21.57
C ASP A 637 -19.70 -12.69 -20.86
N ALA A 638 -20.48 -13.49 -21.55
CA ALA A 638 -21.72 -14.07 -21.01
C ALA A 638 -21.46 -15.00 -19.81
N GLU A 639 -20.26 -15.54 -19.68
CA GLU A 639 -19.82 -16.44 -18.62
C GLU A 639 -19.24 -15.68 -17.41
N GLY A 640 -19.02 -14.35 -17.53
CA GLY A 640 -18.48 -13.50 -16.45
C GLY A 640 -16.96 -13.35 -16.46
N ASN A 641 -16.27 -13.78 -17.52
CA ASN A 641 -14.83 -13.55 -17.65
C ASN A 641 -14.56 -12.10 -18.07
N LEU A 642 -13.49 -11.50 -17.54
CA LEU A 642 -12.99 -10.24 -18.03
C LEU A 642 -12.55 -10.38 -19.49
N ILE A 643 -13.12 -9.52 -20.33
CA ILE A 643 -12.69 -9.36 -21.71
C ILE A 643 -11.65 -8.24 -21.75
N LYS A 644 -10.45 -8.56 -22.23
CA LYS A 644 -9.48 -7.52 -22.58
C LYS A 644 -9.98 -6.79 -23.81
N SER A 645 -9.97 -5.48 -23.77
CA SER A 645 -10.32 -4.63 -24.91
C SER A 645 -9.25 -4.70 -26.01
N TYR A 646 -8.03 -5.12 -25.66
CA TYR A 646 -6.89 -5.32 -26.55
C TYR A 646 -5.89 -6.27 -25.90
N ASP A 647 -5.09 -6.95 -26.73
CA ASP A 647 -3.99 -7.81 -26.27
C ASP A 647 -2.95 -7.96 -27.37
N ALA A 648 -1.69 -8.22 -27.00
CA ALA A 648 -0.63 -8.52 -27.94
C ALA A 648 0.42 -9.45 -27.31
N ASN A 649 0.91 -10.43 -28.08
CA ASN A 649 2.06 -11.23 -27.69
C ASN A 649 2.88 -11.69 -28.91
N TRP A 650 4.10 -12.13 -28.65
CA TRP A 650 5.03 -12.56 -29.69
C TRP A 650 4.53 -13.80 -30.39
N ALA A 651 4.42 -13.75 -31.73
CA ALA A 651 4.05 -14.88 -32.58
C ALA A 651 5.25 -15.49 -33.34
N GLY A 652 6.30 -14.69 -33.54
CA GLY A 652 7.51 -15.19 -34.19
C GLY A 652 8.19 -14.18 -35.11
N SER A 653 9.31 -14.60 -35.72
CA SER A 653 10.02 -13.79 -36.70
C SER A 653 10.65 -14.67 -37.78
N THR A 654 10.85 -14.10 -38.98
CA THR A 654 11.48 -14.73 -40.12
C THR A 654 12.45 -13.77 -40.78
N THR A 655 13.69 -14.19 -40.96
CA THR A 655 14.68 -13.41 -41.72
C THR A 655 14.47 -13.65 -43.21
N ASN A 656 14.27 -12.60 -43.98
CA ASN A 656 14.06 -12.61 -45.41
C ASN A 656 15.39 -12.69 -46.20
N ASP A 657 15.33 -13.06 -47.49
CA ASP A 657 16.51 -13.22 -48.37
C ASP A 657 17.31 -11.88 -48.50
N ASP A 658 16.69 -10.75 -48.35
CA ASP A 658 17.35 -9.42 -48.39
C ASP A 658 17.92 -8.98 -47.02
N GLY A 659 17.82 -9.83 -46.02
CA GLY A 659 18.28 -9.57 -44.65
C GLY A 659 17.30 -8.79 -43.77
N SER A 660 16.17 -8.33 -44.28
CA SER A 660 15.11 -7.76 -43.46
C SER A 660 14.47 -8.86 -42.59
N VAL A 661 13.80 -8.47 -41.50
CA VAL A 661 13.16 -9.42 -40.59
C VAL A 661 11.66 -9.11 -40.53
N THR A 662 10.87 -10.08 -40.94
CA THR A 662 9.43 -10.06 -40.74
C THR A 662 9.13 -10.53 -39.32
N VAL A 663 8.52 -9.67 -38.51
CA VAL A 663 8.06 -9.97 -37.13
C VAL A 663 6.55 -10.09 -37.11
N GLN A 664 6.05 -10.98 -36.25
CA GLN A 664 4.64 -11.27 -36.11
C GLN A 664 4.22 -11.23 -34.63
N PHE A 665 3.04 -10.66 -34.39
CA PHE A 665 2.41 -10.59 -33.10
C PHE A 665 0.99 -11.13 -33.21
N ASN A 666 0.61 -12.03 -32.28
CA ASN A 666 -0.80 -12.31 -32.07
C ASN A 666 -1.40 -11.09 -31.40
N VAL A 667 -2.45 -10.52 -31.97
CA VAL A 667 -3.12 -9.33 -31.47
C VAL A 667 -4.60 -9.60 -31.27
N GLY A 668 -5.12 -9.21 -30.11
CA GLY A 668 -6.53 -9.20 -29.81
C GLY A 668 -7.09 -7.82 -30.09
N GLU A 669 -7.98 -7.70 -31.08
CA GLU A 669 -8.78 -6.50 -31.31
C GLU A 669 -10.22 -6.76 -30.91
N LEU A 670 -10.85 -5.79 -30.20
CA LEU A 670 -12.22 -5.91 -29.75
C LEU A 670 -13.15 -5.11 -30.66
N ASN A 671 -14.30 -5.67 -30.96
CA ASN A 671 -15.37 -4.98 -31.66
C ASN A 671 -16.72 -5.48 -31.10
N VAL A 672 -17.17 -4.80 -30.05
CA VAL A 672 -18.48 -5.04 -29.42
C VAL A 672 -19.28 -3.74 -29.38
N ALA A 673 -20.54 -3.79 -28.97
CA ALA A 673 -21.49 -2.70 -29.15
C ALA A 673 -21.01 -1.33 -28.65
N ASP A 674 -20.32 -1.31 -27.49
CA ASP A 674 -19.94 -0.06 -26.81
C ASP A 674 -18.40 0.07 -26.62
N ALA A 675 -17.63 -0.86 -27.17
CA ALA A 675 -16.17 -0.82 -27.08
C ALA A 675 -15.49 -1.42 -28.32
N THR A 676 -14.47 -0.73 -28.80
CA THR A 676 -13.61 -1.23 -29.90
C THR A 676 -12.16 -1.03 -29.54
N SER A 677 -11.30 -1.94 -29.98
CA SER A 677 -9.85 -1.72 -29.96
C SER A 677 -9.26 -2.08 -31.31
N LYS A 678 -8.26 -1.33 -31.74
CA LYS A 678 -7.58 -1.53 -33.01
C LYS A 678 -6.09 -1.21 -32.85
N VAL A 679 -5.21 -2.06 -33.37
CA VAL A 679 -3.78 -1.75 -33.45
C VAL A 679 -3.58 -0.48 -34.28
N SER A 680 -2.94 0.53 -33.72
CA SER A 680 -2.72 1.82 -34.38
C SER A 680 -1.27 2.06 -34.80
N ASP A 681 -0.29 1.51 -34.06
CA ASP A 681 1.14 1.59 -34.42
C ASP A 681 1.91 0.39 -33.84
N ILE A 682 3.08 0.11 -34.43
CA ILE A 682 4.07 -0.84 -33.93
C ILE A 682 5.42 -0.14 -33.90
N VAL A 683 5.97 0.04 -32.72
CA VAL A 683 7.22 0.71 -32.45
C VAL A 683 8.27 -0.32 -32.03
N ILE A 684 9.47 -0.30 -32.62
CA ILE A 684 10.61 -1.05 -32.13
C ILE A 684 11.44 -0.15 -31.21
N PHE A 685 11.88 -0.67 -30.08
CA PHE A 685 12.80 0.05 -29.20
C PHE A 685 13.93 -0.85 -28.69
N GLY A 686 14.97 -0.24 -28.14
CA GLY A 686 16.08 -0.97 -27.53
C GLY A 686 16.92 -0.09 -26.64
N TYR A 687 17.44 -0.69 -25.55
CA TYR A 687 18.41 -0.09 -24.66
C TYR A 687 19.28 -1.17 -23.98
N THR A 688 20.44 -0.78 -23.49
CA THR A 688 21.35 -1.69 -22.77
C THR A 688 21.77 -1.10 -21.43
N ALA A 689 21.93 0.23 -21.36
CA ALA A 689 22.30 0.92 -20.14
C ALA A 689 21.20 0.85 -19.08
N ALA A 690 21.55 0.57 -17.83
CA ALA A 690 20.60 0.46 -16.73
C ALA A 690 19.86 1.78 -16.42
N ASP A 691 20.43 2.92 -16.84
CA ASP A 691 19.85 4.27 -16.71
C ASP A 691 19.12 4.71 -17.99
N ASN A 692 18.90 3.78 -18.93
CA ASN A 692 18.26 4.01 -20.23
C ASN A 692 18.92 5.14 -21.07
N SER A 693 20.17 5.53 -20.76
CA SER A 693 20.85 6.60 -21.48
C SER A 693 21.11 6.34 -22.96
N ASP A 694 21.01 5.08 -23.39
CA ASP A 694 21.13 4.61 -24.78
C ASP A 694 19.78 4.15 -25.36
N TYR A 695 18.65 4.52 -24.72
CA TYR A 695 17.32 4.22 -25.22
C TYR A 695 17.09 4.86 -26.60
N MET A 696 16.55 4.07 -27.50
CA MET A 696 16.12 4.50 -28.81
C MET A 696 14.86 3.77 -29.23
N GLU A 697 13.99 4.45 -29.97
CA GLU A 697 12.75 3.88 -30.49
C GLU A 697 12.44 4.43 -31.89
N GLU A 698 11.65 3.67 -32.64
CA GLU A 698 11.18 4.08 -33.97
C GLU A 698 9.89 3.36 -34.35
N SER A 699 8.89 4.09 -34.84
CA SER A 699 7.70 3.48 -35.47
C SER A 699 8.10 2.70 -36.75
N LEU A 700 7.56 1.52 -36.88
CA LEU A 700 7.84 0.65 -38.03
C LEU A 700 6.93 0.97 -39.24
N GLY A 701 5.93 1.83 -39.04
CA GLY A 701 5.07 2.31 -40.12
C GLY A 701 4.03 1.29 -40.57
N GLU A 702 4.03 0.93 -41.86
CA GLU A 702 3.00 0.07 -42.41
C GLU A 702 3.10 -1.37 -41.89
N PHE A 703 2.00 -1.92 -41.41
CA PHE A 703 1.81 -3.31 -40.98
C PHE A 703 0.48 -3.85 -41.51
N THR A 704 0.32 -5.17 -41.49
CA THR A 704 -0.93 -5.83 -41.87
C THR A 704 -1.45 -6.66 -40.71
N ILE A 705 -2.77 -6.78 -40.56
CA ILE A 705 -3.39 -7.70 -39.62
C ILE A 705 -4.26 -8.69 -40.40
N GLU A 706 -3.93 -9.96 -40.28
CA GLU A 706 -4.70 -11.05 -40.87
C GLU A 706 -4.93 -12.15 -39.84
N ASN A 707 -6.18 -12.52 -39.61
CA ASN A 707 -6.59 -13.56 -38.65
C ASN A 707 -6.02 -13.34 -37.23
N GLY A 708 -5.98 -12.09 -36.74
CA GLY A 708 -5.46 -11.76 -35.42
C GLY A 708 -3.93 -11.79 -35.35
N VAL A 709 -3.24 -11.77 -36.46
CA VAL A 709 -1.78 -11.68 -36.51
C VAL A 709 -1.36 -10.39 -37.18
N ALA A 710 -0.77 -9.49 -36.43
CA ALA A 710 -0.11 -8.29 -36.94
C ALA A 710 1.27 -8.68 -37.48
N THR A 711 1.55 -8.27 -38.74
CA THR A 711 2.80 -8.56 -39.42
C THR A 711 3.46 -7.28 -39.90
N VAL A 712 4.71 -7.08 -39.53
CA VAL A 712 5.53 -5.94 -39.96
C VAL A 712 6.91 -6.40 -40.40
N THR A 713 7.49 -5.75 -41.41
CA THR A 713 8.84 -6.07 -41.85
C THR A 713 9.81 -4.97 -41.42
N VAL A 714 10.78 -5.34 -40.62
CA VAL A 714 11.84 -4.46 -40.12
C VAL A 714 13.03 -4.54 -41.10
N PRO A 715 13.49 -3.40 -41.67
CA PRO A 715 14.67 -3.37 -42.52
C PRO A 715 15.91 -3.96 -41.82
N ALA A 716 16.80 -4.59 -42.56
CA ALA A 716 17.96 -5.34 -42.07
C ALA A 716 18.88 -4.46 -41.16
N ASP A 717 19.13 -3.24 -41.56
CA ASP A 717 19.95 -2.27 -40.86
C ASP A 717 19.30 -1.81 -39.54
N LYS A 718 17.99 -1.58 -39.55
CA LYS A 718 17.23 -1.26 -38.36
C LYS A 718 17.21 -2.44 -37.38
N TYR A 719 16.81 -3.61 -37.84
CA TYR A 719 16.77 -4.80 -36.97
C TYR A 719 18.14 -5.06 -36.32
N ALA A 720 19.22 -4.93 -37.08
CA ALA A 720 20.57 -5.11 -36.59
C ALA A 720 20.93 -4.03 -35.51
N THR A 721 20.46 -2.80 -35.67
CA THR A 721 20.68 -1.73 -34.73
C THR A 721 20.00 -2.02 -33.40
N TYR A 722 18.70 -2.30 -33.40
CA TYR A 722 17.92 -2.54 -32.19
C TYR A 722 18.28 -3.87 -31.52
N SER A 723 18.52 -4.94 -32.28
CA SER A 723 18.92 -6.25 -31.73
C SER A 723 20.31 -6.28 -31.11
N ALA A 724 21.10 -5.22 -31.29
CA ALA A 724 22.36 -5.06 -30.59
C ALA A 724 22.18 -4.64 -29.11
N HIS A 725 21.00 -4.18 -28.75
CA HIS A 725 20.67 -3.81 -27.38
C HIS A 725 20.17 -5.02 -26.58
N ALA A 726 20.53 -5.06 -25.29
CA ALA A 726 20.18 -6.18 -24.41
C ALA A 726 18.65 -6.26 -24.15
N ASN A 727 17.97 -5.11 -24.18
CA ASN A 727 16.53 -4.97 -23.96
C ASN A 727 15.84 -4.47 -25.24
N MET A 728 15.91 -5.27 -26.30
CA MET A 728 15.13 -5.00 -27.50
C MET A 728 13.71 -5.53 -27.34
N ALA A 729 12.72 -4.70 -27.66
CA ALA A 729 11.32 -5.09 -27.65
C ALA A 729 10.47 -4.27 -28.66
N PHE A 730 9.17 -4.53 -28.65
CA PHE A 730 8.20 -3.86 -29.51
C PHE A 730 7.04 -3.33 -28.67
N ASP A 731 6.67 -2.07 -28.86
CA ASP A 731 5.46 -1.50 -28.29
C ASP A 731 4.35 -1.54 -29.35
N ILE A 732 3.28 -2.24 -29.02
CA ILE A 732 2.10 -2.36 -29.86
C ILE A 732 1.06 -1.38 -29.32
N TYR A 733 0.83 -0.29 -30.04
CA TYR A 733 -0.16 0.72 -29.70
C TYR A 733 -1.55 0.32 -30.21
N PHE A 734 -2.56 0.62 -29.41
CA PHE A 734 -3.96 0.41 -29.75
C PHE A 734 -4.73 1.71 -29.69
N ASP A 735 -5.65 1.93 -30.65
CA ASP A 735 -6.75 2.84 -30.48
C ASP A 735 -7.88 2.09 -29.75
N VAL A 736 -8.10 2.38 -28.48
CA VAL A 736 -9.18 1.80 -27.69
C VAL A 736 -10.29 2.82 -27.53
N THR A 737 -11.46 2.53 -28.08
CA THR A 737 -12.64 3.37 -27.94
C THR A 737 -13.65 2.65 -27.06
N ALA A 738 -13.99 3.24 -25.92
CA ALA A 738 -15.04 2.76 -25.02
C ALA A 738 -15.88 3.95 -24.56
N ASN A 739 -17.20 3.78 -24.47
CA ASN A 739 -18.14 4.83 -24.06
C ASN A 739 -18.01 6.15 -24.87
N GLY A 740 -17.56 6.03 -26.15
CA GLY A 740 -17.39 7.18 -27.05
C GLY A 740 -16.07 7.94 -26.93
N GLU A 741 -15.16 7.52 -26.05
CA GLU A 741 -13.82 8.08 -25.90
C GLU A 741 -12.76 7.14 -26.46
N THR A 742 -11.68 7.69 -27.02
CA THR A 742 -10.56 6.93 -27.57
C THR A 742 -9.27 7.25 -26.81
N THR A 743 -8.59 6.21 -26.35
CA THR A 743 -7.26 6.27 -25.73
C THR A 743 -6.27 5.47 -26.56
N ASN A 744 -4.97 5.71 -26.36
CA ASN A 744 -3.89 5.03 -27.10
C ASN A 744 -2.96 4.25 -26.15
N PRO A 745 -3.46 3.20 -25.46
CA PRO A 745 -2.58 2.36 -24.65
C PRO A 745 -1.63 1.54 -25.50
N LEU A 746 -0.53 1.07 -24.90
CA LEU A 746 0.41 0.19 -25.55
C LEU A 746 0.60 -1.10 -24.75
N ILE A 747 1.06 -2.15 -25.44
CA ILE A 747 1.54 -3.39 -24.84
C ILE A 747 2.96 -3.63 -25.32
N THR A 748 3.92 -3.70 -24.41
CA THR A 748 5.30 -4.06 -24.73
C THR A 748 5.43 -5.58 -24.92
N VAL A 749 5.98 -5.97 -26.06
CA VAL A 749 6.17 -7.38 -26.43
C VAL A 749 7.65 -7.65 -26.66
N TYR A 750 8.20 -8.57 -25.89
CA TYR A 750 9.59 -9.03 -26.06
C TYR A 750 9.67 -10.21 -27.01
N PRO A 751 10.67 -10.26 -27.91
CA PRO A 751 10.93 -11.45 -28.69
C PRO A 751 11.14 -12.68 -27.81
N ALA A 752 10.54 -13.79 -28.15
CA ALA A 752 10.66 -15.05 -27.46
C ALA A 752 11.20 -16.14 -28.39
N GLU A 753 11.85 -17.16 -27.83
CA GLU A 753 12.35 -18.29 -28.61
C GLU A 753 11.22 -19.14 -29.19
N THR A 754 10.06 -19.14 -28.55
CA THR A 754 8.85 -19.85 -28.97
C THR A 754 7.72 -18.88 -29.23
N ALA A 755 6.96 -19.13 -30.31
CA ALA A 755 5.75 -18.36 -30.60
C ALA A 755 4.73 -18.51 -29.45
N GLY A 756 4.01 -17.43 -29.15
CA GLY A 756 2.89 -17.45 -28.20
C GLY A 756 1.68 -18.23 -28.73
N GLU A 757 0.77 -18.60 -27.83
CA GLU A 757 -0.53 -19.18 -28.21
C GLU A 757 -1.37 -18.12 -28.96
N PRO A 758 -2.17 -18.51 -29.95
CA PRO A 758 -3.08 -17.60 -30.63
C PRO A 758 -4.07 -16.95 -29.65
N ILE A 759 -4.28 -15.65 -29.78
CA ILE A 759 -5.26 -14.94 -29.00
C ILE A 759 -6.65 -15.24 -29.56
N VAL A 760 -7.55 -15.76 -28.72
CA VAL A 760 -8.96 -15.93 -29.07
C VAL A 760 -9.67 -14.63 -28.72
N MET A 761 -10.14 -13.91 -29.73
CA MET A 761 -10.93 -12.69 -29.52
C MET A 761 -12.34 -13.05 -29.06
N ALA A 762 -12.81 -12.41 -27.99
CA ALA A 762 -14.21 -12.47 -27.61
C ALA A 762 -15.06 -11.77 -28.69
N THR A 763 -16.12 -12.44 -29.14
CA THR A 763 -17.01 -11.94 -30.17
C THR A 763 -18.25 -11.26 -29.59
N SER A 764 -18.48 -11.38 -28.28
CA SER A 764 -19.60 -10.79 -27.56
C SER A 764 -19.19 -10.51 -26.13
N GLY A 765 -19.62 -9.37 -25.61
CA GLY A 765 -19.41 -8.98 -24.24
C GLY A 765 -20.31 -7.79 -23.89
N GLU A 766 -20.41 -7.47 -22.62
CA GLU A 766 -21.12 -6.30 -22.15
C GLU A 766 -20.28 -5.53 -21.14
N TRP A 767 -20.42 -4.23 -21.14
CA TRP A 767 -19.88 -3.40 -20.10
C TRP A 767 -20.80 -3.45 -18.88
N VAL A 768 -20.26 -3.86 -17.75
CA VAL A 768 -20.99 -3.90 -16.49
C VAL A 768 -20.27 -3.04 -15.47
N THR A 769 -21.03 -2.35 -14.64
CA THR A 769 -20.52 -1.59 -13.52
C THR A 769 -21.52 -1.66 -12.38
N TYR A 770 -20.99 -1.90 -11.20
CA TYR A 770 -21.74 -1.83 -9.96
C TYR A 770 -21.24 -0.70 -9.07
N VAL A 771 -20.33 0.12 -9.59
CA VAL A 771 -19.74 1.25 -8.88
C VAL A 771 -20.83 2.21 -8.45
N ALA A 772 -20.98 2.33 -7.16
CA ALA A 772 -21.74 3.39 -6.51
C ALA A 772 -23.20 3.57 -7.00
N ALA A 773 -23.82 2.53 -7.52
CA ALA A 773 -25.28 2.54 -7.66
C ALA A 773 -25.92 2.75 -6.28
N SER A 774 -25.39 2.03 -5.25
CA SER A 774 -25.66 2.31 -3.84
C SER A 774 -24.58 1.70 -2.95
N TYR A 775 -24.41 2.22 -1.75
CA TYR A 775 -23.54 1.60 -0.74
C TYR A 775 -24.05 0.20 -0.33
N GLU A 776 -25.38 -0.01 -0.35
CA GLU A 776 -25.98 -1.31 -0.08
C GLU A 776 -25.53 -2.36 -1.09
N GLU A 777 -25.57 -2.05 -2.40
CA GLU A 777 -25.12 -2.97 -3.44
C GLU A 777 -23.63 -3.26 -3.34
N ARG A 778 -22.79 -2.26 -3.14
CA ARG A 778 -21.35 -2.42 -2.90
C ARG A 778 -21.08 -3.32 -1.69
N THR A 779 -21.85 -3.15 -0.61
CA THR A 779 -21.76 -3.96 0.61
C THR A 779 -22.10 -5.43 0.35
N VAL A 780 -23.15 -5.68 -0.45
CA VAL A 780 -23.53 -7.06 -0.84
C VAL A 780 -22.41 -7.71 -1.66
N ILE A 781 -21.86 -7.00 -2.64
CA ILE A 781 -20.76 -7.52 -3.47
C ILE A 781 -19.52 -7.76 -2.62
N LEU A 782 -19.19 -6.84 -1.73
CA LEU A 782 -18.07 -7.00 -0.78
C LEU A 782 -18.23 -8.26 0.06
N GLY A 783 -19.44 -8.54 0.59
CA GLY A 783 -19.72 -9.76 1.35
C GLY A 783 -19.57 -11.04 0.52
N ILE A 784 -19.95 -11.00 -0.76
CA ILE A 784 -19.75 -12.12 -1.69
C ILE A 784 -18.26 -12.38 -1.92
N LEU A 785 -17.51 -11.32 -2.18
CA LEU A 785 -16.05 -11.39 -2.38
C LEU A 785 -15.34 -11.82 -1.09
N GLU A 786 -15.73 -11.31 0.07
CA GLU A 786 -15.17 -11.69 1.36
C GLU A 786 -15.42 -13.18 1.65
N LYS A 787 -16.64 -13.65 1.42
CA LYS A 787 -16.94 -15.08 1.58
C LYS A 787 -16.03 -15.95 0.73
N TYR A 788 -15.85 -15.60 -0.54
CA TYR A 788 -14.95 -16.31 -1.44
C TYR A 788 -13.50 -16.26 -0.93
N ALA A 789 -13.04 -15.09 -0.51
CA ALA A 789 -11.69 -14.90 -0.01
C ALA A 789 -11.42 -15.70 1.27
N VAL A 790 -12.40 -15.76 2.17
CA VAL A 790 -12.34 -16.51 3.42
C VAL A 790 -12.36 -18.02 3.16
N ASP A 791 -13.27 -18.49 2.31
CA ASP A 791 -13.42 -19.92 2.00
C ASP A 791 -12.19 -20.50 1.26
N ASN A 792 -11.46 -19.66 0.51
CA ASN A 792 -10.25 -20.03 -0.24
C ASN A 792 -8.94 -19.54 0.41
N PHE A 793 -8.98 -19.05 1.63
CA PHE A 793 -7.83 -18.56 2.40
C PHE A 793 -7.03 -17.43 1.76
N LEU A 794 -7.63 -16.65 0.84
CA LEU A 794 -6.96 -15.51 0.22
C LEU A 794 -6.58 -14.43 1.25
N THR A 795 -7.40 -14.31 2.31
CA THR A 795 -7.13 -13.37 3.42
C THR A 795 -5.95 -13.80 4.30
N GLY A 796 -5.46 -15.02 4.13
CA GLY A 796 -4.60 -15.66 5.13
C GLY A 796 -5.37 -16.03 6.40
N LEU A 797 -4.64 -16.33 7.47
CA LEU A 797 -5.22 -16.61 8.78
C LEU A 797 -5.19 -15.34 9.63
N THR A 798 -6.28 -14.61 9.70
CA THR A 798 -6.41 -13.43 10.57
C THR A 798 -6.31 -13.86 12.02
N ILE A 799 -5.55 -13.15 12.84
CA ILE A 799 -5.26 -13.50 14.22
C ILE A 799 -5.81 -12.48 15.20
N TYR A 800 -5.55 -11.18 14.98
CA TYR A 800 -6.06 -10.10 15.82
C TYR A 800 -6.12 -8.77 15.06
N GLY A 801 -6.93 -7.85 15.57
CA GLY A 801 -6.93 -6.45 15.15
C GLY A 801 -6.02 -5.62 16.05
N ASN A 802 -5.46 -4.53 15.53
CA ASN A 802 -4.53 -3.68 16.28
C ASN A 802 -5.23 -2.75 17.29
N GLY A 803 -6.52 -2.88 17.52
CA GLY A 803 -7.20 -2.20 18.61
C GLY A 803 -6.49 -2.50 19.93
N GLY A 804 -6.14 -1.46 20.66
CA GLY A 804 -5.37 -1.57 21.88
C GLY A 804 -5.89 -0.64 22.97
N TYR A 805 -5.12 -0.47 24.02
CA TYR A 805 -5.40 0.44 25.11
C TYR A 805 -4.46 1.63 25.02
N VAL A 806 -5.01 2.85 25.08
CA VAL A 806 -4.29 4.12 25.14
C VAL A 806 -4.64 4.83 26.43
N MET A 807 -3.65 5.40 27.08
CA MET A 807 -3.84 6.28 28.22
C MET A 807 -3.67 7.74 27.80
N TYR A 808 -4.51 8.61 28.32
CA TYR A 808 -4.45 10.06 28.16
C TYR A 808 -4.24 10.75 29.51
N GLN A 809 -3.46 11.85 29.52
CA GLN A 809 -3.39 12.71 30.71
C GLN A 809 -4.74 13.36 30.97
N ASP A 810 -5.02 13.65 32.25
CA ASP A 810 -6.28 14.24 32.70
C ASP A 810 -6.63 15.57 32.00
N ARG A 811 -5.64 16.27 31.46
CA ARG A 811 -5.80 17.52 30.71
C ARG A 811 -6.25 17.33 29.25
N VAL A 812 -6.29 16.09 28.75
CA VAL A 812 -6.69 15.78 27.39
C VAL A 812 -8.09 15.22 27.38
N ASN A 813 -8.94 15.78 26.55
CA ASN A 813 -10.24 15.21 26.25
C ASN A 813 -10.15 14.44 24.92
N PRO A 814 -10.00 13.09 24.95
CA PRO A 814 -9.83 12.31 23.73
C PRO A 814 -11.15 12.10 22.94
N GLY A 815 -12.27 12.70 23.36
CA GLY A 815 -13.58 12.41 22.82
C GLY A 815 -14.22 11.17 23.45
N THR A 816 -15.18 10.55 22.81
CA THR A 816 -15.92 9.40 23.34
C THR A 816 -15.94 8.22 22.39
N GLY A 817 -15.80 7.00 22.95
CA GLY A 817 -16.02 5.74 22.28
C GLY A 817 -15.06 5.45 21.15
N ASP A 818 -15.57 4.74 20.17
CA ASP A 818 -14.81 4.16 19.05
C ASP A 818 -14.27 5.19 18.04
N TRP A 819 -14.65 6.45 18.18
CA TRP A 819 -14.27 7.56 17.31
C TRP A 819 -13.19 8.46 17.91
N THR A 820 -12.60 8.06 19.01
CA THR A 820 -11.76 8.93 19.83
C THR A 820 -10.47 9.35 19.18
N ASN A 821 -9.89 8.65 18.20
CA ASN A 821 -8.50 8.94 17.97
C ASN A 821 -8.01 8.79 16.56
N TYR A 822 -8.73 8.17 15.69
CA TYR A 822 -8.12 7.88 14.43
C TYR A 822 -9.13 7.47 13.37
N ILE A 823 -9.41 8.39 12.49
CA ILE A 823 -9.93 8.02 11.18
C ILE A 823 -8.70 7.79 10.32
N PRO A 824 -8.35 6.54 9.96
CA PRO A 824 -7.15 6.24 9.22
C PRO A 824 -7.05 7.06 7.94
N GLY A 825 -5.91 7.71 7.73
CA GLY A 825 -5.66 8.57 6.58
C GLY A 825 -6.04 10.04 6.75
N TYR A 826 -6.62 10.44 7.89
CA TYR A 826 -7.02 11.83 8.12
C TYR A 826 -6.31 12.51 9.29
N GLY A 827 -5.32 11.85 9.90
CA GLY A 827 -4.48 12.49 10.91
C GLY A 827 -5.29 13.09 12.06
N PHE A 828 -4.88 14.22 12.49
CA PHE A 828 -5.27 14.95 13.69
C PHE A 828 -6.70 15.45 13.80
N GLY A 829 -7.62 15.15 12.91
CA GLY A 829 -8.97 15.68 12.94
C GLY A 829 -9.66 15.53 14.31
N VAL A 830 -9.32 14.52 15.07
CA VAL A 830 -9.93 14.21 16.35
C VAL A 830 -9.23 14.91 17.54
N LEU A 831 -7.90 14.99 17.51
CA LEU A 831 -7.17 15.72 18.56
C LEU A 831 -7.33 17.23 18.46
N SER A 832 -7.71 17.74 17.30
CA SER A 832 -8.00 19.17 17.13
C SER A 832 -9.25 19.63 17.91
N GLU A 833 -10.16 18.72 18.25
CA GLU A 833 -11.29 18.97 19.17
C GLU A 833 -10.97 18.57 20.61
N GLY A 834 -9.86 17.86 20.83
CA GLY A 834 -9.35 17.59 22.16
C GLY A 834 -8.86 18.89 22.78
N ASP A 835 -9.76 19.61 23.49
CA ASP A 835 -9.34 20.69 24.35
C ASP A 835 -8.33 20.13 25.34
N LEU A 836 -7.16 20.75 25.43
CA LEU A 836 -6.35 20.63 26.64
C LEU A 836 -7.19 21.26 27.75
N LEU A 837 -7.69 20.44 28.64
CA LEU A 837 -8.41 20.92 29.83
C LEU A 837 -7.38 21.61 30.72
N GLY A 838 -7.29 22.93 30.64
CA GLY A 838 -6.27 23.79 31.26
C GLY A 838 -5.98 23.57 32.73
#